data_79be9c2fa0c8e6e4fcf38b18be6a03d3
#
_entry.id   79be9c2fa0c8e6e4fcf38b18be6a03d3
#
_cell.length_a   1.000
_cell.length_b   1.000
_cell.length_c   1.000
_cell.angle_alpha   90.00
_cell.angle_beta   90.00
_cell.angle_gamma   90.00
#
_symmetry.space_group_name_H-M   'P 1'
#
loop_
_entity.id
_entity.type
_entity.pdbx_description
1 polymer ?
#
loop_
_entity_poly.entity_id
_entity_poly.type
_entity_poly.pdbx_seq_one_letter_code
_entity_poly.pdbx_strand_id
1 'polypeptide(L)'
;MTDNQKNNIGSILMNMSNNTQPITEEMIEKLVDMTDSMNSMMYGTPPLTPEERAQVIAELHSKLFVKIDRGHFVKEKDHTPWYMAAKAELPAKFWDRYRLYLLKEKHWNGDTVNELDKTTEEVMDLLGNPNQSEGFMRRGLCIGDVQSGKTSTYIGLINKAADANYRVIILLTGTIEKLRRQTQQRIDEGFIGLDSYAFTLERDNVKVGVGAIDESTSGWAVTSTTSDFNAATAKKVVGQLANISAPVIFVLKKNKSVLEKLEHWLRFYNANKTTKKIDLPMLLIDDEADNASVNTKADDVTAINKGIRKLLALFEKANYVGFTATPYANVFIDPDSEEEMLKHDLFPRDFIYALEAPSNYIGARTIFGEDAPYGYMLESNDDCENALPIVHKKEDTLQFIPESLKEALAAFFIANAVRDLRGDTKSHRTMMINISCFIAVQNQITKVVDGYVRDWKREIHNYYLTGAKALRYESFSFIKKVFDKYFAHFADNPAFSKLKHFTWEQIQEVLYPAISRIEVRTINGGNAPKNLDYERYEVAPDDIGLRLIAVGGLSLSRGLTLEGLCTSYFYRNSSMYDTLMQMGRWFGYRGNYQDMCKIWMPEVSMAWYSYISAATDELRAEVRRMQNENMTPADFGLAVRSDIQGLMVTARNKMRSAKDYETVINFSGEVVETKYVHSAVDVLRHNYEETEAFLQNLQMNYPIHQNDPTLAVKHPQILNVKKDTIIDYLRGFSAHTMNAGTGFVIHELVDMFAEDESGVFDEWDVLIAGGSTVSPQISFAGMSIHPVNRSFAYRKDTKSLQMSGKNSRLGSKDLAKGGLKKDEVAKMEAGHESEKSFSESFYFKTGYKRRPLLVVYPVKLDYTRKAGEDDEQAKTKEAIAKAIDFPVVGLSVGVPLINGKERVRIKYKINKQKWLEIFGADDPDDFDEVDETIPED
;
A
#
# COMPACT_ATOMS: atom_id res chain seq x y z
N MET A 1 9.64 -23.34 15.46
CA MET A 1 11.05 -23.04 15.90
C MET A 1 11.20 -23.52 17.33
N THR A 2 12.30 -24.21 17.61
CA THR A 2 12.64 -24.63 18.98
C THR A 2 13.07 -23.44 19.83
N ASP A 3 13.04 -23.53 21.16
CA ASP A 3 13.50 -22.47 22.04
C ASP A 3 15.02 -22.19 21.84
N ASN A 4 15.77 -23.21 21.50
CA ASN A 4 17.19 -23.08 21.15
C ASN A 4 17.37 -22.23 19.87
N GLN A 5 16.57 -22.46 18.83
CA GLN A 5 16.58 -21.65 17.62
C GLN A 5 16.21 -20.19 17.91
N LYS A 6 15.20 -19.92 18.74
CA LYS A 6 14.80 -18.56 19.12
C LYS A 6 15.92 -17.86 19.91
N ASN A 7 16.55 -18.54 20.84
CA ASN A 7 17.67 -18.00 21.63
C ASN A 7 18.86 -17.64 20.75
N ASN A 8 19.20 -18.50 19.78
CA ASN A 8 20.28 -18.23 18.79
C ASN A 8 19.95 -16.96 17.98
N ILE A 9 18.78 -16.86 17.43
CA ILE A 9 18.33 -15.69 16.64
C ILE A 9 18.35 -14.43 17.52
N GLY A 10 17.77 -14.47 18.71
CA GLY A 10 17.74 -13.31 19.61
C GLY A 10 19.12 -12.82 20.00
N SER A 11 20.04 -13.72 20.32
CA SER A 11 21.43 -13.39 20.64
C SER A 11 22.17 -12.75 19.46
N ILE A 12 21.99 -13.28 18.26
CA ILE A 12 22.62 -12.72 17.06
C ILE A 12 22.07 -11.34 16.75
N LEU A 13 20.75 -11.17 16.74
CA LEU A 13 20.11 -9.87 16.44
C LEU A 13 20.51 -8.80 17.46
N MET A 14 20.61 -9.17 18.74
CA MET A 14 21.06 -8.27 19.80
C MET A 14 22.52 -7.84 19.62
N ASN A 15 23.41 -8.76 19.28
CA ASN A 15 24.83 -8.46 19.05
C ASN A 15 25.01 -7.59 17.79
N MET A 16 24.15 -7.73 16.79
CA MET A 16 24.23 -6.96 15.55
C MET A 16 23.57 -5.58 15.63
N SER A 17 22.72 -5.31 16.61
CA SER A 17 22.02 -4.02 16.77
C SER A 17 22.95 -2.80 16.90
N ASN A 18 24.22 -3.02 17.27
CA ASN A 18 25.22 -1.96 17.41
C ASN A 18 26.34 -2.03 16.35
N ASN A 19 26.19 -2.89 15.34
CA ASN A 19 27.22 -3.08 14.30
C ASN A 19 27.00 -2.07 13.16
N THR A 20 28.02 -1.29 12.84
CA THR A 20 28.00 -0.30 11.75
C THR A 20 28.52 -0.84 10.43
N GLN A 21 28.95 -2.12 10.37
CA GLN A 21 29.46 -2.73 9.14
C GLN A 21 28.34 -3.40 8.35
N PRO A 22 28.42 -3.41 7.01
CA PRO A 22 27.44 -4.10 6.17
C PRO A 22 27.46 -5.61 6.48
N ILE A 23 26.25 -6.16 6.68
CA ILE A 23 26.04 -7.58 6.97
C ILE A 23 26.15 -8.38 5.67
N THR A 24 27.00 -9.42 5.66
CA THR A 24 27.13 -10.34 4.53
C THR A 24 26.56 -11.72 4.88
N GLU A 25 26.21 -12.52 3.86
CA GLU A 25 25.71 -13.89 4.04
C GLU A 25 26.72 -14.76 4.81
N GLU A 26 28.01 -14.68 4.46
CA GLU A 26 29.08 -15.40 5.15
C GLU A 26 29.21 -15.01 6.63
N MET A 27 28.92 -13.74 6.96
CA MET A 27 28.93 -13.25 8.32
C MET A 27 27.78 -13.85 9.13
N ILE A 28 26.58 -13.99 8.54
CA ILE A 28 25.44 -14.63 9.19
C ILE A 28 25.73 -16.08 9.51
N GLU A 29 26.26 -16.85 8.57
CA GLU A 29 26.61 -18.25 8.80
C GLU A 29 27.62 -18.42 9.93
N LYS A 30 28.69 -17.62 9.93
CA LYS A 30 29.69 -17.62 11.01
C LYS A 30 29.10 -17.25 12.36
N LEU A 31 28.18 -16.28 12.39
CA LEU A 31 27.54 -15.87 13.64
C LEU A 31 26.61 -16.96 14.20
N VAL A 32 25.91 -17.67 13.33
CA VAL A 32 25.07 -18.81 13.73
C VAL A 32 25.93 -19.89 14.37
N ASP A 33 27.01 -20.28 13.71
CA ASP A 33 27.91 -21.34 14.21
C ASP A 33 28.60 -20.95 15.53
N MET A 34 28.99 -19.67 15.64
CA MET A 34 29.64 -19.16 16.84
C MET A 34 28.64 -19.05 18.02
N THR A 35 27.43 -18.57 17.74
CA THR A 35 26.39 -18.44 18.78
C THR A 35 25.89 -19.79 19.25
N ASP A 36 25.71 -20.74 18.35
CA ASP A 36 25.32 -22.12 18.68
C ASP A 36 26.39 -22.79 19.56
N SER A 37 27.66 -22.66 19.21
CA SER A 37 28.81 -23.15 20.00
C SER A 37 28.85 -22.50 21.38
N MET A 38 28.65 -21.19 21.47
CA MET A 38 28.59 -20.45 22.75
C MET A 38 27.42 -20.93 23.63
N ASN A 39 26.24 -21.04 23.07
CA ASN A 39 25.06 -21.48 23.81
C ASN A 39 25.21 -22.92 24.30
N SER A 40 25.81 -23.79 23.53
CA SER A 40 26.14 -25.18 23.93
C SER A 40 27.13 -25.20 25.08
N MET A 41 28.18 -24.37 25.05
CA MET A 41 29.18 -24.28 26.12
C MET A 41 28.65 -23.61 27.38
N MET A 42 27.90 -22.54 27.28
CA MET A 42 27.48 -21.75 28.46
C MET A 42 26.23 -22.29 29.13
N TYR A 43 25.30 -22.86 28.37
CA TYR A 43 23.97 -23.27 28.84
C TYR A 43 23.71 -24.77 28.69
N GLY A 44 24.67 -25.52 28.13
CA GLY A 44 24.53 -26.97 27.90
C GLY A 44 23.40 -27.35 26.93
N THR A 45 23.02 -26.44 26.05
CA THR A 45 21.98 -26.68 25.04
C THR A 45 22.54 -27.62 23.96
N PRO A 46 21.78 -28.59 23.43
CA PRO A 46 22.22 -29.41 22.33
C PRO A 46 22.49 -28.55 21.11
N PRO A 47 23.54 -28.84 20.30
CA PRO A 47 23.83 -28.10 19.07
C PRO A 47 22.63 -28.16 18.11
N LEU A 48 22.48 -27.12 17.27
CA LEU A 48 21.46 -27.08 16.21
C LEU A 48 21.71 -28.24 15.21
N THR A 49 20.66 -28.93 14.83
CA THR A 49 20.71 -29.86 13.70
C THR A 49 20.95 -29.11 12.40
N PRO A 50 21.44 -29.77 11.33
CA PRO A 50 21.60 -29.10 10.02
C PRO A 50 20.32 -28.43 9.51
N GLU A 51 19.15 -29.02 9.77
CA GLU A 51 17.84 -28.49 9.42
C GLU A 51 17.49 -27.27 10.27
N GLU A 52 17.73 -27.33 11.58
CA GLU A 52 17.51 -26.20 12.49
C GLU A 52 18.42 -25.02 12.17
N ARG A 53 19.71 -25.32 11.87
CA ARG A 53 20.67 -24.32 11.42
C ARG A 53 20.20 -23.61 10.15
N ALA A 54 19.75 -24.36 9.15
CA ALA A 54 19.23 -23.80 7.90
C ALA A 54 17.99 -22.92 8.15
N GLN A 55 17.10 -23.31 9.07
CA GLN A 55 15.95 -22.50 9.46
C GLN A 55 16.36 -21.20 10.17
N VAL A 56 17.34 -21.27 11.07
CA VAL A 56 17.88 -20.08 11.76
C VAL A 56 18.50 -19.11 10.76
N ILE A 57 19.28 -19.60 9.80
CA ILE A 57 19.88 -18.78 8.74
C ILE A 57 18.79 -18.12 7.89
N ALA A 58 17.80 -18.89 7.42
CA ALA A 58 16.70 -18.36 6.62
C ALA A 58 15.89 -17.27 7.36
N GLU A 59 15.63 -17.49 8.64
CA GLU A 59 14.93 -16.51 9.48
C GLU A 59 15.77 -15.23 9.71
N LEU A 60 17.08 -15.38 9.94
CA LEU A 60 18.00 -14.25 10.05
C LEU A 60 18.09 -13.48 8.73
N HIS A 61 18.14 -14.14 7.59
CA HIS A 61 18.10 -13.50 6.29
C HIS A 61 16.81 -12.67 6.11
N SER A 62 15.67 -13.24 6.46
CA SER A 62 14.40 -12.53 6.35
C SER A 62 14.29 -11.29 7.24
N LYS A 63 15.06 -11.24 8.32
CA LYS A 63 15.05 -10.14 9.30
C LYS A 63 16.18 -9.14 9.10
N LEU A 64 17.41 -9.60 8.84
CA LEU A 64 18.59 -8.74 8.80
C LEU A 64 18.73 -7.90 7.52
N PHE A 65 18.11 -8.31 6.43
CA PHE A 65 18.12 -7.53 5.18
C PHE A 65 16.89 -6.64 4.99
N VAL A 66 16.08 -6.47 6.03
CA VAL A 66 14.96 -5.53 5.99
C VAL A 66 15.49 -4.10 6.08
N LYS A 67 15.11 -3.28 5.12
CA LYS A 67 15.37 -1.83 5.12
C LYS A 67 14.05 -1.11 5.33
N ILE A 68 14.09 -0.04 6.11
CA ILE A 68 13.00 0.91 6.24
C ILE A 68 13.58 2.26 5.82
N ASP A 69 12.93 2.94 4.90
CA ASP A 69 13.29 4.30 4.54
C ASP A 69 12.66 5.28 5.56
N ARG A 70 13.22 6.47 5.68
CA ARG A 70 12.67 7.52 6.53
C ARG A 70 11.30 7.94 6.02
N GLY A 71 10.38 8.17 6.96
CA GLY A 71 9.11 8.81 6.68
C GLY A 71 9.28 10.27 6.25
N HIS A 72 8.22 10.83 5.70
CA HIS A 72 8.14 12.22 5.28
C HIS A 72 7.05 12.92 6.07
N PHE A 73 7.29 14.19 6.45
CA PHE A 73 6.30 14.92 7.24
C PHE A 73 6.19 16.38 6.82
N VAL A 74 5.01 16.92 7.06
CA VAL A 74 4.68 18.33 6.94
C VAL A 74 4.26 18.82 8.32
N LYS A 75 4.70 20.01 8.72
CA LYS A 75 4.41 20.57 10.03
C LYS A 75 4.04 22.05 9.95
N GLU A 76 3.39 22.55 11.01
CA GLU A 76 3.13 23.96 11.21
C GLU A 76 4.46 24.75 11.31
N LYS A 77 4.48 25.97 10.75
CA LYS A 77 5.71 26.81 10.68
C LYS A 77 6.24 27.22 12.04
N ASP A 78 5.34 27.54 12.97
CA ASP A 78 5.70 28.11 14.28
C ASP A 78 6.07 27.04 15.32
N HIS A 79 6.03 25.76 14.95
CA HIS A 79 6.37 24.68 15.86
C HIS A 79 7.88 24.54 16.07
N THR A 80 8.31 24.60 17.31
CA THR A 80 9.69 24.37 17.72
C THR A 80 9.87 22.90 18.15
N PRO A 81 10.67 22.11 17.44
CA PRO A 81 11.04 20.75 17.86
C PRO A 81 11.73 20.80 19.22
N TRP A 82 11.44 19.84 20.08
CA TRP A 82 11.91 19.87 21.46
C TRP A 82 12.52 18.55 21.94
N TYR A 83 12.01 17.41 21.41
CA TYR A 83 12.32 16.08 21.94
C TYR A 83 13.80 15.73 21.73
N MET A 84 14.34 15.94 20.54
CA MET A 84 15.74 15.65 20.23
C MET A 84 16.71 16.48 21.10
N ALA A 85 16.35 17.71 21.42
CA ALA A 85 17.16 18.54 22.32
C ALA A 85 17.10 18.07 23.78
N ALA A 86 15.93 17.58 24.24
CA ALA A 86 15.72 17.12 25.60
C ALA A 86 16.11 15.64 25.82
N LYS A 87 16.25 14.85 24.77
CA LYS A 87 16.42 13.39 24.80
C LYS A 87 17.51 12.91 25.76
N ALA A 88 18.64 13.60 25.81
CA ALA A 88 19.78 13.22 26.65
C ALA A 88 19.47 13.34 28.17
N GLU A 89 18.50 14.17 28.55
CA GLU A 89 18.10 14.41 29.94
C GLU A 89 16.86 13.59 30.33
N LEU A 90 16.14 13.02 29.36
CA LEU A 90 14.95 12.20 29.59
C LEU A 90 15.34 10.77 29.99
N PRO A 91 14.60 10.16 30.94
CA PRO A 91 14.75 8.73 31.17
C PRO A 91 14.30 7.96 29.94
N ALA A 92 14.99 6.89 29.58
CA ALA A 92 14.62 6.02 28.46
C ALA A 92 14.11 4.64 28.93
N LYS A 93 13.58 4.56 30.16
CA LYS A 93 13.19 3.28 30.78
C LYS A 93 12.12 2.51 30.06
N PHE A 94 11.05 3.18 29.63
CA PHE A 94 9.97 2.58 28.91
C PHE A 94 10.41 2.19 27.50
N TRP A 95 11.10 3.09 26.79
CA TRP A 95 11.60 2.82 25.45
C TRP A 95 12.62 1.70 25.42
N ASP A 96 13.63 1.72 26.32
CA ASP A 96 14.70 0.73 26.30
C ASP A 96 14.18 -0.69 26.55
N ARG A 97 13.23 -0.87 27.46
CA ARG A 97 12.64 -2.20 27.67
C ARG A 97 11.78 -2.66 26.49
N TYR A 98 11.06 -1.73 25.80
CA TYR A 98 10.30 -2.05 24.59
C TYR A 98 11.23 -2.41 23.44
N ARG A 99 12.31 -1.65 23.28
CA ARG A 99 13.37 -1.94 22.32
C ARG A 99 13.95 -3.35 22.54
N LEU A 100 14.30 -3.68 23.77
CA LEU A 100 14.81 -5.02 24.12
C LEU A 100 13.77 -6.13 23.88
N TYR A 101 12.50 -5.88 24.15
CA TYR A 101 11.42 -6.81 23.87
C TYR A 101 11.30 -7.10 22.36
N LEU A 102 11.35 -6.08 21.53
CA LEU A 102 11.32 -6.25 20.07
C LEU A 102 12.52 -7.09 19.58
N LEU A 103 13.70 -6.85 20.11
CA LEU A 103 14.91 -7.59 19.74
C LEU A 103 14.90 -9.04 20.25
N LYS A 104 14.62 -9.25 21.54
CA LYS A 104 14.77 -10.56 22.20
C LYS A 104 13.56 -11.49 22.00
N GLU A 105 12.35 -10.95 22.18
CA GLU A 105 11.14 -11.76 22.17
C GLU A 105 10.45 -11.78 20.80
N LYS A 106 10.38 -10.63 20.12
CA LYS A 106 9.80 -10.56 18.79
C LYS A 106 10.82 -10.82 17.67
N HIS A 107 12.11 -10.93 18.02
CA HIS A 107 13.20 -11.22 17.09
C HIS A 107 13.27 -10.27 15.89
N TRP A 108 13.03 -8.99 16.15
CA TRP A 108 13.18 -7.97 15.13
C TRP A 108 14.66 -7.68 14.88
N ASN A 109 14.99 -7.31 13.64
CA ASN A 109 16.30 -6.85 13.26
C ASN A 109 16.62 -5.49 13.91
N GLY A 110 17.87 -5.29 14.27
CA GLY A 110 18.36 -4.06 14.89
C GLY A 110 18.10 -2.82 14.03
N ASP A 111 18.27 -2.90 12.72
CA ASP A 111 18.02 -1.78 11.81
C ASP A 111 16.54 -1.40 11.78
N THR A 112 15.63 -2.38 11.77
CA THR A 112 14.19 -2.13 11.87
C THR A 112 13.83 -1.45 13.18
N VAL A 113 14.44 -1.87 14.30
CA VAL A 113 14.20 -1.26 15.61
C VAL A 113 14.81 0.15 15.69
N ASN A 114 15.97 0.37 15.08
CA ASN A 114 16.60 1.68 15.01
C ASN A 114 15.80 2.67 14.13
N GLU A 115 15.20 2.22 13.02
CA GLU A 115 14.34 3.08 12.22
C GLU A 115 12.99 3.36 12.91
N LEU A 116 12.44 2.40 13.67
CA LEU A 116 11.31 2.64 14.55
C LEU A 116 11.65 3.68 15.63
N ASP A 117 12.86 3.61 16.18
CA ASP A 117 13.38 4.58 17.15
C ASP A 117 13.38 5.99 16.55
N LYS A 118 14.01 6.18 15.38
CA LYS A 118 14.07 7.47 14.69
C LYS A 118 12.69 7.99 14.29
N THR A 119 11.85 7.14 13.71
CA THR A 119 10.48 7.50 13.33
C THR A 119 9.68 8.01 14.53
N THR A 120 9.77 7.31 15.66
CA THR A 120 9.05 7.71 16.87
C THR A 120 9.66 8.97 17.52
N GLU A 121 10.96 9.23 17.37
CA GLU A 121 11.61 10.48 17.77
C GLU A 121 11.12 11.67 16.95
N GLU A 122 11.06 11.51 15.62
CA GLU A 122 10.53 12.54 14.73
C GLU A 122 9.07 12.88 15.07
N VAL A 123 8.24 11.85 15.33
CA VAL A 123 6.86 12.09 15.75
C VAL A 123 6.79 12.75 17.13
N MET A 124 7.67 12.38 18.10
CA MET A 124 7.76 13.05 19.39
C MET A 124 8.14 14.53 19.27
N ASP A 125 9.03 14.86 18.33
CA ASP A 125 9.39 16.25 18.04
C ASP A 125 8.23 17.07 17.47
N LEU A 126 7.24 16.42 16.86
CA LEU A 126 6.02 17.08 16.32
C LEU A 126 4.93 17.26 17.39
N LEU A 127 4.99 16.55 18.51
CA LEU A 127 4.08 16.71 19.63
C LEU A 127 4.43 17.97 20.45
N GLY A 128 3.52 18.39 21.32
CA GLY A 128 3.82 19.47 22.29
C GLY A 128 4.75 19.00 23.41
N ASN A 129 5.58 19.88 23.93
CA ASN A 129 6.45 19.56 25.06
C ASN A 129 5.63 19.46 26.37
N PRO A 130 5.52 18.25 26.99
CA PRO A 130 4.73 18.08 28.20
C PRO A 130 5.25 18.87 29.40
N ASN A 131 6.55 19.22 29.40
CA ASN A 131 7.24 19.90 30.51
C ASN A 131 7.22 21.43 30.36
N GLN A 132 6.71 22.00 29.27
CA GLN A 132 6.54 23.44 29.15
C GLN A 132 5.47 23.98 30.11
N SER A 133 5.56 25.25 30.47
CA SER A 133 4.59 25.92 31.36
C SER A 133 3.25 26.19 30.64
N GLU A 134 3.30 26.48 29.37
CA GLU A 134 2.15 26.88 28.58
C GLU A 134 1.31 25.67 28.14
N GLY A 135 -0.02 25.85 28.11
CA GLY A 135 -0.94 24.86 27.57
C GLY A 135 -0.83 24.75 26.04
N PHE A 136 -1.14 23.61 25.52
CA PHE A 136 -1.17 23.35 24.07
C PHE A 136 -2.28 22.37 23.67
N MET A 137 -2.70 22.49 22.42
CA MET A 137 -3.59 21.53 21.77
C MET A 137 -3.05 21.26 20.37
N ARG A 138 -2.48 20.07 20.13
CA ARG A 138 -1.90 19.70 18.85
C ARG A 138 -2.62 18.52 18.23
N ARG A 139 -2.79 18.55 16.90
CA ARG A 139 -3.47 17.52 16.11
C ARG A 139 -2.60 17.10 14.94
N GLY A 140 -2.29 15.82 14.87
CA GLY A 140 -1.50 15.23 13.82
C GLY A 140 -2.12 13.97 13.22
N LEU A 141 -1.61 13.57 12.07
CA LEU A 141 -2.01 12.36 11.35
C LEU A 141 -0.76 11.59 10.94
N CYS A 142 -0.71 10.30 11.30
CA CYS A 142 0.28 9.36 10.82
C CYS A 142 -0.35 8.43 9.78
N ILE A 143 0.14 8.50 8.55
CA ILE A 143 -0.33 7.71 7.42
C ILE A 143 0.61 6.52 7.25
N GLY A 144 0.09 5.29 7.24
CA GLY A 144 0.89 4.08 7.00
C GLY A 144 0.07 2.99 6.34
N ASP A 145 0.71 2.09 5.61
CA ASP A 145 0.02 1.02 4.87
C ASP A 145 -0.79 0.08 5.76
N VAL A 146 -1.74 -0.64 5.16
CA VAL A 146 -2.55 -1.64 5.85
C VAL A 146 -1.65 -2.77 6.36
N GLN A 147 -1.69 -3.07 7.67
CA GLN A 147 -0.85 -4.11 8.29
C GLN A 147 0.68 -3.89 8.16
N SER A 148 1.13 -2.67 7.97
CA SER A 148 2.55 -2.32 7.83
C SER A 148 3.32 -2.18 9.16
N GLY A 149 2.64 -2.31 10.31
CA GLY A 149 3.27 -2.15 11.62
C GLY A 149 2.91 -0.85 12.37
N LYS A 150 1.87 -0.11 11.95
CA LYS A 150 1.37 1.08 12.67
C LYS A 150 1.22 0.87 14.18
N THR A 151 0.77 -0.33 14.59
CA THR A 151 0.65 -0.70 16.02
C THR A 151 1.98 -0.59 16.75
N SER A 152 3.06 -1.10 16.19
CA SER A 152 4.39 -1.02 16.80
C SER A 152 4.89 0.41 16.87
N THR A 153 4.56 1.24 15.88
CA THR A 153 4.90 2.66 15.85
C THR A 153 4.20 3.41 16.98
N TYR A 154 2.87 3.24 17.14
CA TYR A 154 2.22 3.96 18.24
C TYR A 154 2.54 3.38 19.63
N ILE A 155 2.87 2.08 19.78
CA ILE A 155 3.38 1.55 21.04
C ILE A 155 4.76 2.17 21.34
N GLY A 156 5.65 2.28 20.37
CA GLY A 156 6.91 2.97 20.52
C GLY A 156 6.74 4.44 20.94
N LEU A 157 5.79 5.14 20.29
CA LEU A 157 5.43 6.51 20.65
C LEU A 157 4.90 6.62 22.08
N ILE A 158 4.04 5.68 22.52
CA ILE A 158 3.52 5.61 23.90
C ILE A 158 4.67 5.44 24.90
N ASN A 159 5.62 4.55 24.64
CA ASN A 159 6.78 4.34 25.52
C ASN A 159 7.62 5.61 25.63
N LYS A 160 7.95 6.26 24.53
CA LYS A 160 8.71 7.54 24.55
C LYS A 160 7.93 8.69 25.18
N ALA A 161 6.62 8.76 24.95
CA ALA A 161 5.76 9.74 25.61
C ALA A 161 5.75 9.55 27.13
N ALA A 162 5.70 8.30 27.61
CA ALA A 162 5.81 7.99 29.03
C ALA A 162 7.16 8.43 29.62
N ASP A 163 8.26 8.15 28.95
CA ASP A 163 9.61 8.63 29.34
C ASP A 163 9.68 10.15 29.34
N ALA A 164 8.98 10.84 28.46
CA ALA A 164 8.94 12.30 28.36
C ALA A 164 7.95 12.97 29.34
N ASN A 165 7.33 12.19 30.24
CA ASN A 165 6.39 12.68 31.26
C ASN A 165 4.96 12.95 30.78
N TYR A 166 4.50 12.34 29.69
CA TYR A 166 3.07 12.26 29.42
C TYR A 166 2.42 11.32 30.44
N ARG A 167 1.43 11.84 31.16
CA ARG A 167 0.84 11.17 32.32
C ARG A 167 -0.46 10.44 32.00
N VAL A 168 -1.18 10.88 30.99
CA VAL A 168 -2.45 10.32 30.57
C VAL A 168 -2.36 9.91 29.10
N ILE A 169 -2.62 8.63 28.81
CA ILE A 169 -2.60 8.08 27.47
C ILE A 169 -3.99 7.52 27.17
N ILE A 170 -4.62 7.96 26.10
CA ILE A 170 -5.91 7.45 25.64
C ILE A 170 -5.69 6.85 24.25
N LEU A 171 -5.90 5.56 24.12
CA LEU A 171 -5.83 4.85 22.85
C LEU A 171 -7.24 4.45 22.41
N LEU A 172 -7.73 5.10 21.36
CA LEU A 172 -8.98 4.77 20.70
C LEU A 172 -8.71 3.69 19.64
N THR A 173 -9.40 2.58 19.74
CA THR A 173 -9.35 1.48 18.78
C THR A 173 -10.55 1.57 17.83
N GLY A 174 -10.74 0.60 16.95
CA GLY A 174 -11.96 0.51 16.13
C GLY A 174 -13.26 0.41 16.94
N THR A 175 -14.38 0.25 16.26
CA THR A 175 -15.71 0.14 16.89
C THR A 175 -16.02 -1.26 17.46
N ILE A 176 -15.19 -2.27 17.15
CA ILE A 176 -15.41 -3.67 17.45
C ILE A 176 -14.65 -4.07 18.73
N GLU A 177 -15.34 -4.73 19.70
CA GLU A 177 -14.76 -5.13 20.98
C GLU A 177 -13.55 -6.06 20.84
N LYS A 178 -13.54 -6.95 19.85
CA LYS A 178 -12.42 -7.87 19.61
C LYS A 178 -11.14 -7.11 19.26
N LEU A 179 -11.25 -6.05 18.43
CA LEU A 179 -10.10 -5.18 18.13
C LEU A 179 -9.54 -4.51 19.37
N ARG A 180 -10.44 -3.99 20.22
CA ARG A 180 -10.03 -3.40 21.49
C ARG A 180 -9.26 -4.39 22.34
N ARG A 181 -9.74 -5.63 22.47
CA ARG A 181 -9.05 -6.70 23.23
C ARG A 181 -7.67 -7.01 22.67
N GLN A 182 -7.55 -7.20 21.37
CA GLN A 182 -6.26 -7.45 20.73
C GLN A 182 -5.29 -6.29 20.94
N THR A 183 -5.78 -5.06 20.83
CA THR A 183 -4.97 -3.87 21.09
C THR A 183 -4.57 -3.78 22.56
N GLN A 184 -5.49 -4.09 23.50
CA GLN A 184 -5.17 -4.15 24.92
C GLN A 184 -4.05 -5.15 25.20
N GLN A 185 -4.15 -6.37 24.66
CA GLN A 185 -3.12 -7.40 24.83
C GLN A 185 -1.75 -6.91 24.30
N ARG A 186 -1.71 -6.26 23.14
CA ARG A 186 -0.47 -5.69 22.60
C ARG A 186 0.09 -4.56 23.47
N ILE A 187 -0.77 -3.76 24.10
CA ILE A 187 -0.39 -2.75 25.08
C ILE A 187 0.11 -3.38 26.36
N ASP A 188 -0.52 -4.46 26.83
CA ASP A 188 -0.06 -5.22 28.00
C ASP A 188 1.35 -5.77 27.74
N GLU A 189 1.59 -6.38 26.57
CA GLU A 189 2.90 -6.91 26.18
C GLU A 189 3.95 -5.82 25.91
N GLY A 190 3.58 -4.72 25.25
CA GLY A 190 4.53 -3.72 24.72
C GLY A 190 4.75 -2.51 25.63
N PHE A 191 3.89 -2.26 26.59
CA PHE A 191 3.95 -1.07 27.43
C PHE A 191 3.74 -1.34 28.91
N ILE A 192 2.69 -2.08 29.32
CA ILE A 192 2.37 -2.29 30.72
C ILE A 192 3.33 -3.30 31.35
N GLY A 193 3.54 -4.44 30.72
CA GLY A 193 4.38 -5.55 31.18
C GLY A 193 3.65 -6.53 32.11
N LEU A 194 2.34 -6.35 32.31
CA LEU A 194 1.50 -7.19 33.13
C LEU A 194 0.19 -7.47 32.40
N ASP A 195 -0.35 -8.70 32.60
CA ASP A 195 -1.67 -9.03 32.07
C ASP A 195 -2.76 -8.20 32.78
N SER A 196 -3.39 -7.29 32.05
CA SER A 196 -4.42 -6.40 32.59
C SER A 196 -5.67 -7.16 33.07
N TYR A 197 -5.89 -8.41 32.64
CA TYR A 197 -6.96 -9.25 33.17
C TYR A 197 -6.74 -9.62 34.64
N ALA A 198 -5.48 -9.84 35.04
CA ALA A 198 -5.13 -10.16 36.42
C ALA A 198 -5.47 -9.01 37.40
N PHE A 199 -5.33 -7.74 36.96
CA PHE A 199 -5.70 -6.56 37.77
C PHE A 199 -7.18 -6.53 38.16
N THR A 200 -8.07 -7.08 37.33
CA THR A 200 -9.51 -7.05 37.58
C THR A 200 -9.96 -8.13 38.54
N LEU A 201 -9.14 -9.16 38.75
CA LEU A 201 -9.48 -10.36 39.55
C LEU A 201 -8.74 -10.46 40.89
N GLU A 202 -7.92 -9.45 41.25
CA GLU A 202 -7.07 -9.50 42.47
C GLU A 202 -6.20 -10.79 42.54
N ARG A 203 -5.76 -11.29 41.38
CA ARG A 203 -4.86 -12.44 41.22
C ARG A 203 -3.40 -11.96 41.14
N ASP A 204 -2.49 -12.91 41.34
CA ASP A 204 -1.04 -12.66 41.19
C ASP A 204 -0.76 -12.05 39.83
N ASN A 205 0.08 -11.01 39.80
CA ASN A 205 0.45 -10.28 38.58
C ASN A 205 1.20 -11.22 37.65
N VAL A 206 0.59 -11.57 36.52
CA VAL A 206 1.25 -12.35 35.48
C VAL A 206 2.05 -11.38 34.60
N LYS A 207 3.37 -11.57 34.57
CA LYS A 207 4.26 -10.78 33.70
C LYS A 207 4.10 -11.20 32.24
N VAL A 208 3.98 -10.23 31.36
CA VAL A 208 3.89 -10.44 29.92
C VAL A 208 4.81 -9.47 29.18
N GLY A 209 5.35 -9.90 28.07
CA GLY A 209 6.13 -9.06 27.17
C GLY A 209 7.26 -8.26 27.84
N VAL A 210 7.17 -6.93 27.80
CA VAL A 210 8.19 -6.03 28.40
C VAL A 210 8.36 -6.24 29.91
N GLY A 211 7.38 -6.80 30.61
CA GLY A 211 7.48 -7.11 32.05
C GLY A 211 8.44 -8.27 32.37
N ALA A 212 8.73 -9.13 31.42
CA ALA A 212 9.79 -10.13 31.51
C ALA A 212 11.19 -9.52 31.31
N ILE A 213 11.30 -8.38 30.66
CA ILE A 213 12.58 -7.65 30.44
C ILE A 213 12.94 -6.80 31.65
N ASP A 214 11.99 -5.97 32.13
CA ASP A 214 12.13 -5.11 33.31
C ASP A 214 10.81 -5.01 34.08
N GLU A 215 10.78 -5.54 35.27
CA GLU A 215 9.60 -5.53 36.15
C GLU A 215 9.47 -4.25 36.99
N SER A 216 10.53 -3.47 37.09
CA SER A 216 10.54 -2.23 37.90
C SER A 216 9.81 -1.07 37.26
N THR A 217 9.63 -1.14 35.94
CA THR A 217 8.96 -0.12 35.12
C THR A 217 7.58 -0.63 34.70
N SER A 218 6.52 0.10 34.98
CA SER A 218 5.16 -0.29 34.58
C SER A 218 4.27 0.94 34.38
N GLY A 219 3.41 0.88 33.33
CA GLY A 219 2.27 1.78 33.20
C GLY A 219 1.06 1.23 33.95
N TRP A 220 0.05 2.06 34.19
CA TRP A 220 -1.21 1.67 34.83
C TRP A 220 -2.33 1.58 33.81
N ALA A 221 -2.89 0.38 33.59
CA ALA A 221 -4.08 0.17 32.77
C ALA A 221 -5.35 0.36 33.59
N VAL A 222 -6.30 1.12 33.08
CA VAL A 222 -7.66 1.25 33.64
C VAL A 222 -8.65 0.32 32.93
N THR A 223 -8.30 -0.10 31.72
CA THR A 223 -9.01 -1.08 30.91
C THR A 223 -8.28 -2.41 30.90
N SER A 224 -8.97 -3.49 30.52
CA SER A 224 -8.36 -4.82 30.44
C SER A 224 -8.78 -5.57 29.17
N THR A 225 -8.18 -6.71 28.91
CA THR A 225 -8.55 -7.61 27.83
C THR A 225 -10.01 -8.05 27.89
N THR A 226 -10.64 -8.01 29.05
CA THR A 226 -12.04 -8.43 29.25
C THR A 226 -13.02 -7.28 29.48
N SER A 227 -12.53 -6.09 29.83
CA SER A 227 -13.37 -4.94 30.18
C SER A 227 -12.89 -3.64 29.53
N ASP A 228 -13.81 -2.99 28.83
CA ASP A 228 -13.66 -1.59 28.39
C ASP A 228 -13.80 -0.66 29.61
N PHE A 229 -13.71 0.64 29.45
CA PHE A 229 -13.78 1.60 30.54
C PHE A 229 -15.03 1.44 31.40
N ASN A 230 -14.77 1.30 32.71
CA ASN A 230 -15.78 1.25 33.75
C ASN A 230 -15.40 2.21 34.89
N ALA A 231 -16.26 3.17 35.18
CA ALA A 231 -16.00 4.23 36.16
C ALA A 231 -15.81 3.68 37.60
N ALA A 232 -16.49 2.59 37.95
CA ALA A 232 -16.33 1.96 39.26
C ALA A 232 -14.96 1.28 39.41
N THR A 233 -14.48 0.61 38.36
CA THR A 233 -13.15 0.02 38.30
C THR A 233 -12.07 1.14 38.31
N ALA A 234 -12.25 2.20 37.52
CA ALA A 234 -11.34 3.33 37.47
C ALA A 234 -11.18 4.00 38.86
N LYS A 235 -12.29 4.15 39.59
CA LYS A 235 -12.27 4.69 40.95
C LYS A 235 -11.51 3.80 41.92
N LYS A 236 -11.61 2.47 41.83
CA LYS A 236 -10.88 1.53 42.69
C LYS A 236 -9.38 1.48 42.34
N VAL A 237 -9.05 1.43 41.05
CA VAL A 237 -7.69 1.19 40.55
C VAL A 237 -6.85 2.46 40.63
N VAL A 238 -7.40 3.61 40.23
CA VAL A 238 -6.68 4.87 40.02
C VAL A 238 -7.08 5.94 41.05
N GLY A 239 -8.36 6.01 41.40
CA GLY A 239 -8.88 7.09 42.24
C GLY A 239 -8.77 8.45 41.54
N GLN A 240 -7.71 9.21 41.84
CA GLN A 240 -7.35 10.46 41.16
C GLN A 240 -6.04 10.30 40.40
N LEU A 241 -6.00 10.71 39.14
CA LEU A 241 -4.82 10.63 38.26
C LEU A 241 -3.59 11.35 38.85
N ALA A 242 -3.80 12.47 39.56
CA ALA A 242 -2.74 13.25 40.16
C ALA A 242 -1.95 12.47 41.27
N ASN A 243 -2.56 11.45 41.88
CA ASN A 243 -1.94 10.67 42.93
C ASN A 243 -1.07 9.51 42.40
N ILE A 244 -1.08 9.24 41.11
CA ILE A 244 -0.31 8.17 40.48
C ILE A 244 0.90 8.78 39.80
N SER A 245 2.09 8.32 40.12
CA SER A 245 3.35 8.79 39.52
C SER A 245 3.61 8.18 38.15
N ALA A 246 3.13 6.96 37.92
CA ALA A 246 3.27 6.25 36.64
C ALA A 246 2.28 6.77 35.58
N PRO A 247 2.58 6.61 34.27
CA PRO A 247 1.63 6.91 33.20
C PRO A 247 0.42 6.00 33.24
N VAL A 248 -0.79 6.57 33.03
CA VAL A 248 -2.07 5.87 33.06
C VAL A 248 -2.60 5.74 31.62
N ILE A 249 -2.94 4.52 31.20
CA ILE A 249 -3.46 4.24 29.86
C ILE A 249 -4.90 3.72 29.88
N PHE A 250 -5.68 4.18 28.91
CA PHE A 250 -7.05 3.78 28.62
C PHE A 250 -7.12 3.23 27.19
N VAL A 251 -7.45 1.95 27.01
CA VAL A 251 -7.63 1.35 25.68
C VAL A 251 -9.13 1.16 25.43
N LEU A 252 -9.69 2.00 24.57
CA LEU A 252 -11.13 2.19 24.42
C LEU A 252 -11.61 1.85 23.01
N LYS A 253 -12.80 1.28 22.89
CA LYS A 253 -13.47 1.29 21.58
C LYS A 253 -14.15 2.64 21.31
N LYS A 254 -14.26 3.00 20.04
CA LYS A 254 -15.01 4.17 19.59
C LYS A 254 -16.51 3.96 19.77
N ASN A 255 -17.00 4.24 20.97
CA ASN A 255 -18.39 4.10 21.35
C ASN A 255 -18.86 5.31 22.16
N LYS A 256 -20.02 5.88 21.78
CA LYS A 256 -20.59 7.07 22.44
C LYS A 256 -20.64 6.94 23.96
N SER A 257 -21.24 5.86 24.46
CA SER A 257 -21.41 5.64 25.89
C SER A 257 -20.08 5.49 26.65
N VAL A 258 -19.08 4.88 26.03
CA VAL A 258 -17.75 4.71 26.64
C VAL A 258 -17.07 6.07 26.77
N LEU A 259 -17.06 6.88 25.69
CA LEU A 259 -16.45 8.22 25.69
C LEU A 259 -17.15 9.16 26.67
N GLU A 260 -18.48 9.14 26.72
CA GLU A 260 -19.27 9.96 27.67
C GLU A 260 -18.97 9.56 29.13
N LYS A 261 -18.86 8.28 29.45
CA LYS A 261 -18.52 7.81 30.79
C LYS A 261 -17.11 8.22 31.19
N LEU A 262 -16.14 8.11 30.28
CA LEU A 262 -14.77 8.53 30.55
C LEU A 262 -14.72 10.05 30.74
N GLU A 263 -15.32 10.84 29.86
CA GLU A 263 -15.38 12.30 29.97
C GLU A 263 -15.98 12.76 31.29
N HIS A 264 -17.12 12.15 31.69
CA HIS A 264 -17.76 12.45 32.95
C HIS A 264 -16.85 12.12 34.16
N TRP A 265 -16.19 10.93 34.14
CA TRP A 265 -15.27 10.53 35.21
C TRP A 265 -14.06 11.45 35.30
N LEU A 266 -13.42 11.79 34.18
CA LEU A 266 -12.30 12.72 34.12
C LEU A 266 -12.71 14.11 34.65
N ARG A 267 -13.82 14.64 34.18
CA ARG A 267 -14.33 15.95 34.59
C ARG A 267 -14.65 16.02 36.07
N PHE A 268 -15.31 15.02 36.61
CA PHE A 268 -15.80 15.02 37.98
C PHE A 268 -14.70 14.76 39.01
N TYR A 269 -13.79 13.82 38.73
CA TYR A 269 -12.79 13.40 39.71
C TYR A 269 -11.41 14.02 39.52
N ASN A 270 -11.08 14.53 38.33
CA ASN A 270 -9.72 14.91 37.98
C ASN A 270 -9.56 16.36 37.50
N ALA A 271 -10.65 17.03 37.06
CA ALA A 271 -10.57 18.42 36.65
C ALA A 271 -10.48 19.39 37.84
N ASN A 272 -9.68 20.42 37.69
CA ASN A 272 -9.59 21.52 38.66
C ASN A 272 -10.97 22.21 38.78
N LYS A 273 -11.40 22.49 40.00
CA LYS A 273 -12.72 23.08 40.28
C LYS A 273 -12.88 24.47 39.69
N THR A 274 -11.78 25.24 39.55
CA THR A 274 -11.79 26.62 39.06
C THR A 274 -11.64 26.65 37.53
N THR A 275 -10.57 26.07 36.99
CA THR A 275 -10.26 26.09 35.55
C THR A 275 -11.10 25.12 34.74
N LYS A 276 -11.74 24.13 35.39
CA LYS A 276 -12.45 23.01 34.74
C LYS A 276 -11.53 22.18 33.82
N LYS A 277 -10.23 22.31 33.96
CA LYS A 277 -9.20 21.62 33.18
C LYS A 277 -8.39 20.64 34.03
N ILE A 278 -7.75 19.71 33.37
CA ILE A 278 -6.81 18.75 33.95
C ILE A 278 -5.39 19.20 33.55
N ASP A 279 -4.57 19.52 34.53
CA ASP A 279 -3.17 19.93 34.35
C ASP A 279 -2.24 18.69 34.37
N LEU A 280 -2.51 17.74 33.50
CA LEU A 280 -1.64 16.58 33.24
C LEU A 280 -1.48 16.45 31.73
N PRO A 281 -0.27 16.32 31.22
CA PRO A 281 -0.06 16.14 29.78
C PRO A 281 -0.71 14.86 29.29
N MET A 282 -1.50 14.98 28.21
CA MET A 282 -2.27 13.91 27.62
C MET A 282 -1.90 13.64 26.17
N LEU A 283 -1.77 12.37 25.81
CA LEU A 283 -1.64 11.87 24.45
C LEU A 283 -2.84 11.01 24.08
N LEU A 284 -3.62 11.45 23.13
CA LEU A 284 -4.71 10.67 22.56
C LEU A 284 -4.26 10.12 21.19
N ILE A 285 -4.24 8.81 21.08
CA ILE A 285 -3.96 8.11 19.83
C ILE A 285 -5.27 7.53 19.31
N ASP A 286 -5.55 7.77 18.05
CA ASP A 286 -6.77 7.33 17.36
C ASP A 286 -6.42 6.37 16.23
N ASP A 287 -6.47 5.06 16.50
CA ASP A 287 -6.24 4.02 15.50
C ASP A 287 -7.47 3.89 14.58
N GLU A 288 -7.26 3.72 13.29
CA GLU A 288 -8.30 3.85 12.25
C GLU A 288 -9.05 5.21 12.34
N ALA A 289 -8.29 6.32 12.33
CA ALA A 289 -8.83 7.68 12.48
C ALA A 289 -9.80 8.09 11.36
N ASP A 290 -9.75 7.45 10.20
CA ASP A 290 -10.69 7.60 9.08
C ASP A 290 -12.08 6.96 9.37
N ASN A 291 -12.18 6.14 10.43
CA ASN A 291 -13.40 5.42 10.76
C ASN A 291 -14.04 5.93 12.05
N ALA A 292 -15.28 6.37 11.97
CA ALA A 292 -16.12 6.89 13.06
C ALA A 292 -15.65 8.20 13.73
N SER A 293 -14.36 8.58 13.60
CA SER A 293 -13.81 9.80 14.19
C SER A 293 -14.11 11.05 13.35
N VAL A 294 -14.24 10.88 12.03
CA VAL A 294 -14.59 11.97 11.10
C VAL A 294 -16.04 12.38 11.28
N ASN A 295 -16.31 13.69 11.28
CA ASN A 295 -17.67 14.18 11.32
C ASN A 295 -18.35 13.96 9.96
N THR A 296 -19.47 13.23 9.95
CA THR A 296 -20.24 12.89 8.75
C THR A 296 -21.59 13.58 8.65
N LYS A 297 -21.92 14.49 9.60
CA LYS A 297 -23.17 15.22 9.60
C LYS A 297 -22.98 16.67 9.10
N ALA A 298 -23.96 17.18 8.37
CA ALA A 298 -23.96 18.54 7.83
C ALA A 298 -24.14 19.61 8.94
N ASP A 299 -25.20 19.52 9.68
CA ASP A 299 -25.63 20.55 10.61
C ASP A 299 -25.41 20.19 12.09
N ASP A 300 -24.69 19.10 12.36
CA ASP A 300 -24.43 18.62 13.73
C ASP A 300 -23.09 17.86 13.75
N VAL A 301 -22.60 17.49 14.92
CA VAL A 301 -21.38 16.72 15.11
C VAL A 301 -21.71 15.27 15.47
N THR A 302 -21.03 14.32 14.83
CA THR A 302 -21.20 12.90 15.18
C THR A 302 -20.80 12.67 16.64
N ALA A 303 -21.49 11.75 17.29
CA ALA A 303 -21.30 11.50 18.73
C ALA A 303 -19.88 11.11 19.11
N ILE A 304 -19.17 10.36 18.22
CA ILE A 304 -17.78 9.96 18.45
C ILE A 304 -16.86 11.17 18.31
N ASN A 305 -16.94 11.93 17.20
CA ASN A 305 -16.16 13.15 16.99
C ASN A 305 -16.37 14.13 18.17
N LYS A 306 -17.61 14.38 18.55
CA LYS A 306 -17.97 15.21 19.71
C LYS A 306 -17.34 14.69 21.01
N GLY A 307 -17.34 13.39 21.25
CA GLY A 307 -16.73 12.77 22.41
C GLY A 307 -15.22 12.98 22.46
N ILE A 308 -14.53 12.77 21.33
CA ILE A 308 -13.08 12.99 21.21
C ILE A 308 -12.73 14.45 21.48
N ARG A 309 -13.42 15.41 20.81
CA ARG A 309 -13.18 16.85 21.00
C ARG A 309 -13.43 17.29 22.44
N LYS A 310 -14.44 16.76 23.12
CA LYS A 310 -14.69 17.02 24.55
C LYS A 310 -13.59 16.49 25.45
N LEU A 311 -13.06 15.29 25.18
CA LEU A 311 -11.94 14.73 25.93
C LEU A 311 -10.70 15.60 25.78
N LEU A 312 -10.34 15.99 24.54
CA LEU A 312 -9.22 16.90 24.28
C LEU A 312 -9.40 18.22 25.03
N ALA A 313 -10.59 18.80 25.00
CA ALA A 313 -10.89 20.07 25.64
C ALA A 313 -10.77 20.06 27.18
N LEU A 314 -10.77 18.89 27.85
CA LEU A 314 -10.60 18.79 29.27
C LEU A 314 -9.17 19.02 29.76
N PHE A 315 -8.16 18.86 28.90
CA PHE A 315 -6.76 18.96 29.27
C PHE A 315 -6.17 20.31 28.89
N GLU A 316 -5.23 20.82 29.70
CA GLU A 316 -4.47 22.03 29.36
C GLU A 316 -3.40 21.71 28.31
N LYS A 317 -2.82 20.51 28.37
CA LYS A 317 -1.79 20.02 27.47
C LYS A 317 -2.27 18.74 26.80
N ALA A 318 -2.66 18.81 25.53
CA ALA A 318 -3.25 17.69 24.80
C ALA A 318 -2.67 17.53 23.40
N ASN A 319 -2.39 16.29 23.03
CA ASN A 319 -2.15 15.90 21.64
C ASN A 319 -3.20 14.91 21.17
N TYR A 320 -3.60 15.05 19.93
CA TYR A 320 -4.35 14.08 19.17
C TYR A 320 -3.49 13.60 18.01
N VAL A 321 -3.30 12.30 17.87
CA VAL A 321 -2.57 11.68 16.77
C VAL A 321 -3.43 10.61 16.14
N GLY A 322 -3.94 10.87 14.95
CA GLY A 322 -4.65 9.87 14.14
C GLY A 322 -3.67 8.93 13.45
N PHE A 323 -3.97 7.65 13.44
CA PHE A 323 -3.26 6.65 12.63
C PHE A 323 -4.25 6.04 11.64
N THR A 324 -3.90 6.03 10.35
CA THR A 324 -4.75 5.46 9.30
C THR A 324 -3.93 4.92 8.13
N ALA A 325 -4.53 3.98 7.39
CA ALA A 325 -4.01 3.54 6.10
C ALA A 325 -4.75 4.19 4.92
N THR A 326 -5.88 4.86 5.20
CA THR A 326 -6.76 5.48 4.21
C THR A 326 -7.08 6.91 4.62
N PRO A 327 -6.12 7.84 4.47
CA PRO A 327 -6.15 9.17 5.07
C PRO A 327 -7.16 10.13 4.42
N TYR A 328 -7.77 9.75 3.31
CA TYR A 328 -8.60 10.63 2.49
C TYR A 328 -9.70 11.32 3.29
N ALA A 329 -10.42 10.58 4.14
CA ALA A 329 -11.45 11.13 4.98
C ALA A 329 -10.96 12.21 5.96
N ASN A 330 -9.71 12.05 6.47
CA ASN A 330 -9.11 12.98 7.41
C ASN A 330 -8.59 14.26 6.75
N VAL A 331 -8.05 14.13 5.54
CA VAL A 331 -7.46 15.25 4.77
C VAL A 331 -8.56 16.10 4.10
N PHE A 332 -9.74 15.51 3.85
CA PHE A 332 -10.91 16.26 3.36
C PHE A 332 -11.69 16.99 4.46
N ILE A 333 -11.32 16.91 5.74
CA ILE A 333 -11.89 17.77 6.77
C ILE A 333 -11.52 19.22 6.46
N ASP A 334 -12.48 20.15 6.52
CA ASP A 334 -12.19 21.57 6.33
C ASP A 334 -11.32 22.08 7.49
N PRO A 335 -10.12 22.62 7.23
CA PRO A 335 -9.23 23.15 8.25
C PRO A 335 -9.84 24.32 9.02
N ASP A 336 -10.75 25.07 8.41
CA ASP A 336 -11.42 26.25 8.97
C ASP A 336 -12.72 25.91 9.72
N SER A 337 -13.14 24.64 9.70
CA SER A 337 -14.36 24.19 10.37
C SER A 337 -14.25 24.38 11.88
N GLU A 338 -15.02 25.33 12.40
CA GLU A 338 -15.08 25.70 13.81
C GLU A 338 -16.51 25.65 14.33
N GLU A 339 -16.70 25.06 15.48
CA GLU A 339 -17.97 25.05 16.19
C GLU A 339 -17.85 25.80 17.51
N GLU A 340 -18.78 26.69 17.82
CA GLU A 340 -18.74 27.63 18.94
C GLU A 340 -18.41 26.95 20.30
N MET A 341 -18.98 25.77 20.55
CA MET A 341 -18.79 25.00 21.79
C MET A 341 -17.63 23.97 21.75
N LEU A 342 -17.21 23.49 20.60
CA LEU A 342 -16.26 22.40 20.45
C LEU A 342 -14.93 22.83 19.79
N LYS A 343 -14.86 24.08 19.34
CA LYS A 343 -13.72 24.64 18.60
C LYS A 343 -13.46 23.88 17.28
N HIS A 344 -12.21 23.89 16.81
CA HIS A 344 -11.81 23.25 15.55
C HIS A 344 -12.09 21.74 15.50
N ASP A 345 -12.43 21.21 14.34
CA ASP A 345 -12.57 19.78 14.07
C ASP A 345 -11.22 19.05 14.15
N LEU A 346 -11.24 17.74 13.90
CA LEU A 346 -10.05 16.87 14.00
C LEU A 346 -9.14 16.90 12.76
N PHE A 347 -9.20 17.97 11.97
CA PHE A 347 -8.22 18.20 10.91
C PHE A 347 -6.79 18.14 11.46
N PRO A 348 -5.83 17.45 10.80
CA PRO A 348 -4.45 17.29 11.28
C PRO A 348 -3.60 18.55 11.03
N ARG A 349 -4.02 19.70 11.59
CA ARG A 349 -3.47 21.01 11.29
C ARG A 349 -2.02 21.22 11.71
N ASP A 350 -1.54 20.47 12.71
CA ASP A 350 -0.20 20.67 13.27
C ASP A 350 0.87 19.84 12.55
N PHE A 351 0.53 18.61 12.11
CA PHE A 351 1.42 17.80 11.31
C PHE A 351 0.73 16.64 10.58
N ILE A 352 1.31 16.23 9.46
CA ILE A 352 1.01 14.98 8.75
C ILE A 352 2.34 14.25 8.57
N TYR A 353 2.40 12.99 8.99
CA TYR A 353 3.56 12.13 8.88
C TYR A 353 3.25 10.89 8.03
N ALA A 354 3.92 10.73 6.90
CA ALA A 354 3.80 9.57 6.04
C ALA A 354 4.88 8.53 6.42
N LEU A 355 4.43 7.42 7.01
CA LEU A 355 5.28 6.29 7.37
C LEU A 355 5.68 5.50 6.12
N GLU A 356 6.94 5.11 6.04
CA GLU A 356 7.38 4.17 5.01
C GLU A 356 7.26 2.73 5.50
N ALA A 357 6.86 1.84 4.59
CA ALA A 357 6.77 0.41 4.91
C ALA A 357 8.15 -0.26 4.79
N PRO A 358 8.46 -1.25 5.65
CA PRO A 358 9.67 -2.04 5.52
C PRO A 358 9.78 -2.76 4.17
N SER A 359 11.00 -2.98 3.69
CA SER A 359 11.26 -3.59 2.36
C SER A 359 10.72 -5.02 2.19
N ASN A 360 10.46 -5.72 3.29
CA ASN A 360 9.83 -7.06 3.30
C ASN A 360 8.31 -7.02 3.44
N TYR A 361 7.72 -5.84 3.43
CA TYR A 361 6.27 -5.67 3.47
C TYR A 361 5.67 -5.91 2.08
N ILE A 362 4.69 -6.81 2.03
CA ILE A 362 3.90 -7.09 0.83
C ILE A 362 2.64 -6.23 0.92
N GLY A 363 2.58 -5.19 0.11
CA GLY A 363 1.50 -4.20 0.11
C GLY A 363 0.81 -4.04 -1.24
N ALA A 364 -0.07 -3.05 -1.35
CA ALA A 364 -0.80 -2.78 -2.58
C ALA A 364 0.16 -2.50 -3.75
N ARG A 365 1.17 -1.66 -3.53
CA ARG A 365 2.16 -1.31 -4.55
C ARG A 365 2.93 -2.53 -5.07
N THR A 366 3.31 -3.45 -4.18
CA THR A 366 4.13 -4.60 -4.54
C THR A 366 3.33 -5.76 -5.13
N ILE A 367 1.98 -5.73 -5.05
CA ILE A 367 1.08 -6.73 -5.65
C ILE A 367 0.39 -6.16 -6.90
N PHE A 368 -0.10 -4.93 -6.86
CA PHE A 368 -0.97 -4.34 -7.88
C PHE A 368 -0.33 -3.18 -8.64
N GLY A 369 0.88 -2.74 -8.25
CA GLY A 369 1.61 -1.69 -8.95
C GLY A 369 2.08 -2.15 -10.34
N GLU A 370 2.50 -1.21 -11.16
CA GLU A 370 2.93 -1.44 -12.55
C GLU A 370 4.11 -2.44 -12.65
N ASP A 371 5.08 -2.34 -11.72
CA ASP A 371 6.24 -3.24 -11.62
C ASP A 371 6.15 -4.13 -10.38
N ALA A 372 4.98 -4.71 -10.11
CA ALA A 372 4.71 -5.41 -8.88
C ALA A 372 5.48 -6.74 -8.78
N PRO A 373 6.50 -6.86 -7.91
CA PRO A 373 7.30 -8.09 -7.76
C PRO A 373 6.47 -9.28 -7.27
N TYR A 374 5.30 -9.02 -6.71
CA TYR A 374 4.36 -10.04 -6.24
C TYR A 374 3.09 -10.13 -7.11
N GLY A 375 3.10 -9.58 -8.31
CA GLY A 375 1.99 -9.68 -9.28
C GLY A 375 1.62 -11.13 -9.60
N TYR A 376 2.57 -12.06 -9.52
CA TYR A 376 2.33 -13.50 -9.67
C TYR A 376 1.33 -14.09 -8.68
N MET A 377 1.01 -13.38 -7.60
CA MET A 377 0.01 -13.81 -6.62
C MET A 377 -1.42 -13.70 -7.15
N LEU A 378 -1.66 -12.86 -8.17
CA LEU A 378 -2.99 -12.52 -8.65
C LEU A 378 -3.50 -13.51 -9.68
N GLU A 379 -4.74 -13.95 -9.52
CA GLU A 379 -5.47 -14.82 -10.45
C GLU A 379 -6.93 -14.34 -10.57
N SER A 380 -7.51 -14.43 -11.77
CA SER A 380 -8.93 -14.10 -11.97
C SER A 380 -9.85 -15.16 -11.38
N ASN A 381 -11.00 -14.71 -10.86
CA ASN A 381 -12.11 -15.58 -10.45
C ASN A 381 -13.46 -15.14 -11.05
N ASP A 382 -13.43 -14.54 -12.23
CA ASP A 382 -14.63 -14.07 -12.92
C ASP A 382 -15.61 -15.21 -13.26
N ASP A 383 -15.15 -16.47 -13.29
CA ASP A 383 -15.99 -17.67 -13.43
C ASP A 383 -16.96 -17.85 -12.24
N CYS A 384 -16.70 -17.19 -11.10
CA CYS A 384 -17.59 -17.22 -9.94
C CYS A 384 -18.95 -16.57 -10.22
N GLU A 385 -19.03 -15.61 -11.15
CA GLU A 385 -20.28 -14.96 -11.59
C GLU A 385 -21.30 -15.97 -12.09
N ASN A 386 -20.86 -17.06 -12.74
CA ASN A 386 -21.72 -18.13 -13.21
C ASN A 386 -22.30 -19.00 -12.08
N ALA A 387 -21.62 -19.03 -10.94
CA ALA A 387 -22.02 -19.84 -9.77
C ALA A 387 -22.84 -19.03 -8.76
N LEU A 388 -22.53 -17.77 -8.60
CA LEU A 388 -23.21 -16.81 -7.73
C LEU A 388 -22.95 -15.40 -8.25
N PRO A 389 -23.98 -14.65 -8.72
CA PRO A 389 -23.81 -13.28 -9.17
C PRO A 389 -23.16 -12.41 -8.09
N ILE A 390 -22.30 -11.45 -8.48
CA ILE A 390 -21.61 -10.57 -7.53
C ILE A 390 -22.62 -9.71 -6.74
N VAL A 391 -23.72 -9.32 -7.37
CA VAL A 391 -24.88 -8.69 -6.73
C VAL A 391 -25.92 -9.78 -6.48
N HIS A 392 -26.01 -10.26 -5.26
CA HIS A 392 -26.92 -11.35 -4.87
C HIS A 392 -27.65 -11.03 -3.57
N LYS A 393 -28.70 -11.79 -3.28
CA LYS A 393 -29.54 -11.66 -2.09
C LYS A 393 -29.18 -12.73 -1.05
N LYS A 394 -29.75 -12.62 0.14
CA LYS A 394 -29.52 -13.58 1.25
C LYS A 394 -30.10 -14.98 0.98
N GLU A 395 -31.03 -15.09 0.03
CA GLU A 395 -31.68 -16.33 -0.38
C GLU A 395 -30.90 -17.07 -1.49
N ASP A 396 -29.99 -16.36 -2.17
CA ASP A 396 -29.19 -16.94 -3.23
C ASP A 396 -28.16 -17.94 -2.66
N THR A 397 -27.81 -18.91 -3.48
CA THR A 397 -26.88 -19.98 -3.11
C THR A 397 -25.83 -20.19 -4.18
N LEU A 398 -24.64 -20.60 -3.78
CA LEU A 398 -23.61 -21.03 -4.71
C LEU A 398 -24.09 -22.30 -5.43
N GLN A 399 -24.34 -22.21 -6.73
CA GLN A 399 -24.93 -23.28 -7.54
C GLN A 399 -23.98 -24.46 -7.73
N PHE A 400 -22.69 -24.19 -7.87
CA PHE A 400 -21.59 -25.15 -7.98
C PHE A 400 -20.31 -24.52 -7.50
N ILE A 401 -19.26 -25.31 -7.28
CA ILE A 401 -17.93 -24.76 -6.96
C ILE A 401 -17.25 -24.32 -8.26
N PRO A 402 -16.93 -23.01 -8.42
CA PRO A 402 -16.19 -22.52 -9.58
C PRO A 402 -14.84 -23.20 -9.73
N GLU A 403 -14.33 -23.30 -10.96
CA GLU A 403 -13.01 -23.88 -11.22
C GLU A 403 -11.90 -23.09 -10.50
N SER A 404 -11.98 -21.76 -10.51
CA SER A 404 -11.08 -20.87 -9.78
C SER A 404 -11.07 -21.15 -8.27
N LEU A 405 -12.23 -21.49 -7.67
CA LEU A 405 -12.27 -21.85 -6.24
C LEU A 405 -11.65 -23.22 -5.97
N LYS A 406 -11.82 -24.19 -6.89
CA LYS A 406 -11.13 -25.48 -6.82
C LYS A 406 -9.60 -25.29 -6.93
N GLU A 407 -9.13 -24.45 -7.86
CA GLU A 407 -7.72 -24.10 -8.00
C GLU A 407 -7.18 -23.45 -6.69
N ALA A 408 -7.93 -22.55 -6.08
CA ALA A 408 -7.56 -21.92 -4.81
C ALA A 408 -7.46 -22.92 -3.66
N LEU A 409 -8.39 -23.90 -3.59
CA LEU A 409 -8.32 -24.98 -2.59
C LEU A 409 -7.10 -25.87 -2.83
N ALA A 410 -6.83 -26.24 -4.09
CA ALA A 410 -5.64 -27.02 -4.45
C ALA A 410 -4.34 -26.28 -4.12
N ALA A 411 -4.26 -24.99 -4.42
CA ALA A 411 -3.12 -24.14 -4.07
C ALA A 411 -2.90 -24.10 -2.55
N PHE A 412 -3.97 -24.01 -1.77
CA PHE A 412 -3.88 -24.07 -0.31
C PHE A 412 -3.35 -25.44 0.18
N PHE A 413 -3.77 -26.54 -0.44
CA PHE A 413 -3.25 -27.86 -0.11
C PHE A 413 -1.76 -28.00 -0.42
N ILE A 414 -1.33 -27.52 -1.59
CA ILE A 414 0.08 -27.48 -1.99
C ILE A 414 0.89 -26.62 -1.01
N ALA A 415 0.41 -25.43 -0.68
CA ALA A 415 1.07 -24.54 0.29
C ALA A 415 1.25 -25.22 1.67
N ASN A 416 0.26 -25.99 2.14
CA ASN A 416 0.37 -26.76 3.38
C ASN A 416 1.46 -27.83 3.26
N ALA A 417 1.52 -28.58 2.16
CA ALA A 417 2.53 -29.61 1.95
C ALA A 417 3.94 -29.03 1.84
N VAL A 418 4.13 -27.96 1.06
CA VAL A 418 5.44 -27.30 0.91
C VAL A 418 5.92 -26.71 2.24
N ARG A 419 5.05 -26.08 3.04
CA ARG A 419 5.42 -25.54 4.35
C ARG A 419 5.77 -26.65 5.35
N ASP A 420 5.13 -27.81 5.29
CA ASP A 420 5.54 -28.97 6.09
C ASP A 420 6.91 -29.49 5.69
N LEU A 421 7.20 -29.59 4.38
CA LEU A 421 8.50 -29.98 3.85
C LEU A 421 9.62 -28.98 4.17
N ARG A 422 9.27 -27.69 4.38
CA ARG A 422 10.18 -26.65 4.88
C ARG A 422 10.36 -26.69 6.40
N GLY A 423 9.70 -27.61 7.10
CA GLY A 423 9.77 -27.69 8.57
C GLY A 423 8.91 -26.68 9.33
N ASP A 424 8.06 -25.93 8.65
CA ASP A 424 7.17 -24.92 9.25
C ASP A 424 5.84 -25.57 9.73
N THR A 425 5.92 -26.56 10.61
CA THR A 425 4.72 -27.29 11.07
C THR A 425 3.95 -26.57 12.16
N LYS A 426 4.62 -25.74 12.96
CA LYS A 426 4.07 -25.07 14.15
C LYS A 426 3.27 -23.80 13.83
N SER A 427 3.54 -23.15 12.71
CA SER A 427 2.87 -21.92 12.33
C SER A 427 1.45 -22.18 11.82
N HIS A 428 0.56 -21.24 12.11
CA HIS A 428 -0.81 -21.26 11.57
C HIS A 428 -0.82 -21.13 10.06
N ARG A 429 -1.87 -21.65 9.42
CA ARG A 429 -2.07 -21.58 7.97
C ARG A 429 -3.54 -21.35 7.68
N THR A 430 -3.80 -20.25 7.03
CA THR A 430 -5.17 -19.82 6.76
C THR A 430 -5.39 -19.61 5.27
N MET A 431 -6.53 -20.08 4.79
CA MET A 431 -7.14 -19.66 3.52
C MET A 431 -8.37 -18.83 3.84
N MET A 432 -8.54 -17.70 3.16
CA MET A 432 -9.70 -16.84 3.25
C MET A 432 -10.62 -17.05 2.05
N ILE A 433 -11.92 -17.26 2.31
CA ILE A 433 -12.98 -17.23 1.30
C ILE A 433 -13.96 -16.12 1.67
N ASN A 434 -13.98 -15.04 0.89
CA ASN A 434 -14.84 -13.88 1.10
C ASN A 434 -15.67 -13.61 -0.15
N ILE A 435 -16.84 -14.25 -0.23
CA ILE A 435 -17.73 -14.20 -1.40
C ILE A 435 -18.99 -13.38 -1.08
N SER A 436 -19.55 -13.44 0.13
CA SER A 436 -20.85 -12.85 0.46
C SER A 436 -20.83 -12.05 1.75
N CYS A 437 -21.67 -11.01 1.84
CA CYS A 437 -21.96 -10.31 3.09
C CYS A 437 -23.03 -11.00 3.94
N PHE A 438 -23.85 -11.90 3.35
CA PHE A 438 -24.96 -12.54 4.00
C PHE A 438 -24.53 -13.81 4.74
N ILE A 439 -24.84 -13.89 6.03
CA ILE A 439 -24.50 -15.04 6.89
C ILE A 439 -25.11 -16.35 6.36
N ALA A 440 -26.32 -16.30 5.81
CA ALA A 440 -26.99 -17.48 5.24
C ALA A 440 -26.18 -18.07 4.06
N VAL A 441 -25.73 -17.21 3.16
CA VAL A 441 -24.91 -17.59 2.00
C VAL A 441 -23.53 -18.09 2.47
N GLN A 442 -22.89 -17.41 3.44
CA GLN A 442 -21.60 -17.86 4.02
C GLN A 442 -21.71 -19.28 4.60
N ASN A 443 -22.77 -19.57 5.36
CA ASN A 443 -23.01 -20.89 5.94
C ASN A 443 -23.24 -21.97 4.86
N GLN A 444 -23.91 -21.62 3.79
CA GLN A 444 -24.12 -22.52 2.67
C GLN A 444 -22.80 -22.80 1.94
N ILE A 445 -22.00 -21.74 1.63
CA ILE A 445 -20.69 -21.89 1.04
C ILE A 445 -19.79 -22.77 1.91
N THR A 446 -19.79 -22.55 3.25
CA THR A 446 -19.03 -23.37 4.19
C THR A 446 -19.38 -24.84 4.07
N LYS A 447 -20.66 -25.20 3.99
CA LYS A 447 -21.11 -26.59 3.84
C LYS A 447 -20.66 -27.22 2.51
N VAL A 448 -20.75 -26.45 1.42
CA VAL A 448 -20.36 -26.93 0.08
C VAL A 448 -18.85 -27.15 0.01
N VAL A 449 -18.06 -26.18 0.50
CA VAL A 449 -16.59 -26.26 0.54
C VAL A 449 -16.14 -27.38 1.47
N ASP A 450 -16.72 -27.51 2.68
CA ASP A 450 -16.38 -28.57 3.61
C ASP A 450 -16.67 -29.97 3.04
N GLY A 451 -17.80 -30.13 2.34
CA GLY A 451 -18.11 -31.36 1.61
C GLY A 451 -17.02 -31.71 0.59
N TYR A 452 -16.65 -30.76 -0.23
CA TYR A 452 -15.65 -30.95 -1.27
C TYR A 452 -14.24 -31.25 -0.70
N VAL A 453 -13.85 -30.54 0.33
CA VAL A 453 -12.58 -30.76 1.04
C VAL A 453 -12.54 -32.14 1.68
N ARG A 454 -13.65 -32.61 2.26
CA ARG A 454 -13.72 -33.97 2.83
C ARG A 454 -13.61 -35.05 1.77
N ASP A 455 -14.24 -34.86 0.62
CA ASP A 455 -14.17 -35.85 -0.47
C ASP A 455 -12.75 -35.96 -1.03
N TRP A 456 -12.09 -34.82 -1.26
CA TRP A 456 -10.67 -34.78 -1.68
C TRP A 456 -9.75 -35.39 -0.63
N LYS A 457 -9.94 -35.08 0.66
CA LYS A 457 -9.12 -35.67 1.72
C LYS A 457 -9.25 -37.20 1.75
N ARG A 458 -10.44 -37.75 1.52
CA ARG A 458 -10.68 -39.19 1.47
C ARG A 458 -9.95 -39.84 0.28
N GLU A 459 -10.03 -39.26 -0.91
CA GLU A 459 -9.34 -39.75 -2.08
C GLU A 459 -7.82 -39.67 -1.91
N ILE A 460 -7.32 -38.52 -1.43
CA ILE A 460 -5.90 -38.29 -1.17
C ILE A 460 -5.38 -39.25 -0.11
N HIS A 461 -6.09 -39.48 0.98
CA HIS A 461 -5.72 -40.46 2.00
C HIS A 461 -5.47 -41.87 1.42
N ASN A 462 -6.33 -42.28 0.52
CA ASN A 462 -6.25 -43.63 -0.03
C ASN A 462 -5.08 -43.85 -1.01
N TYR A 463 -4.59 -42.76 -1.66
CA TYR A 463 -3.71 -42.93 -2.81
C TYR A 463 -2.43 -42.13 -2.79
N TYR A 464 -2.17 -41.27 -1.81
CA TYR A 464 -1.01 -40.35 -1.79
C TYR A 464 0.35 -41.06 -1.85
N LEU A 465 0.46 -42.29 -1.34
CA LEU A 465 1.69 -43.11 -1.36
C LEU A 465 1.80 -44.00 -2.63
N THR A 466 0.89 -43.88 -3.56
CA THR A 466 0.90 -44.77 -4.74
C THR A 466 1.72 -44.22 -5.92
N GLY A 467 2.49 -43.16 -5.72
CA GLY A 467 3.31 -42.50 -6.71
C GLY A 467 2.52 -42.10 -7.95
N ALA A 468 3.08 -42.24 -9.15
CA ALA A 468 2.41 -41.84 -10.40
C ALA A 468 1.03 -42.47 -10.65
N LYS A 469 0.72 -43.61 -9.97
CA LYS A 469 -0.61 -44.22 -10.10
C LYS A 469 -1.73 -43.36 -9.52
N ALA A 470 -1.41 -42.48 -8.55
CA ALA A 470 -2.36 -41.54 -7.97
C ALA A 470 -2.94 -40.57 -9.01
N LEU A 471 -2.19 -40.23 -10.03
CA LEU A 471 -2.63 -39.30 -11.10
C LEU A 471 -3.83 -39.80 -11.93
N ARG A 472 -4.27 -41.06 -11.72
CA ARG A 472 -5.52 -41.58 -12.32
C ARG A 472 -6.77 -41.07 -11.62
N TYR A 473 -6.61 -40.50 -10.43
CA TYR A 473 -7.70 -39.96 -9.62
C TYR A 473 -7.79 -38.46 -9.82
N GLU A 474 -9.02 -37.94 -9.82
CA GLU A 474 -9.33 -36.57 -10.19
C GLU A 474 -8.63 -35.56 -9.28
N SER A 475 -8.63 -35.76 -7.97
CA SER A 475 -7.98 -34.87 -7.02
C SER A 475 -6.48 -34.71 -7.28
N PHE A 476 -5.77 -35.82 -7.56
CA PHE A 476 -4.32 -35.76 -7.80
C PHE A 476 -3.98 -35.13 -9.14
N SER A 477 -4.68 -35.49 -10.21
CA SER A 477 -4.46 -34.91 -11.53
C SER A 477 -4.75 -33.41 -11.53
N PHE A 478 -5.78 -32.98 -10.80
CA PHE A 478 -6.16 -31.59 -10.66
C PHE A 478 -5.13 -30.79 -9.82
N ILE A 479 -4.76 -31.29 -8.63
CA ILE A 479 -3.77 -30.64 -7.77
C ILE A 479 -2.42 -30.57 -8.49
N LYS A 480 -2.01 -31.61 -9.22
CA LYS A 480 -0.78 -31.57 -10.01
C LYS A 480 -0.85 -30.50 -11.10
N LYS A 481 -1.96 -30.40 -11.82
CA LYS A 481 -2.16 -29.35 -12.84
C LYS A 481 -2.01 -27.96 -12.20
N VAL A 482 -2.55 -27.75 -11.00
CA VAL A 482 -2.40 -26.49 -10.26
C VAL A 482 -0.95 -26.24 -9.82
N PHE A 483 -0.25 -27.30 -9.38
CA PHE A 483 1.17 -27.22 -9.06
C PHE A 483 2.00 -26.81 -10.28
N ASP A 484 1.80 -27.49 -11.42
CA ASP A 484 2.52 -27.20 -12.64
C ASP A 484 2.24 -25.77 -13.16
N LYS A 485 0.99 -25.32 -13.02
CA LYS A 485 0.56 -23.97 -13.47
C LYS A 485 1.15 -22.86 -12.62
N TYR A 486 1.16 -22.99 -11.30
CA TYR A 486 1.41 -21.86 -10.40
C TYR A 486 2.71 -21.91 -9.61
N PHE A 487 3.30 -23.08 -9.40
CA PHE A 487 4.39 -23.24 -8.43
C PHE A 487 5.68 -23.89 -8.99
N ALA A 488 5.58 -24.72 -10.01
CA ALA A 488 6.74 -25.46 -10.53
C ALA A 488 7.86 -24.53 -11.04
N HIS A 489 7.50 -23.41 -11.65
CA HIS A 489 8.45 -22.45 -12.22
C HIS A 489 9.24 -21.64 -11.18
N PHE A 490 8.83 -21.62 -9.92
CA PHE A 490 9.57 -20.88 -8.89
C PHE A 490 10.92 -21.50 -8.53
N ALA A 491 11.13 -22.77 -8.82
CA ALA A 491 12.43 -23.43 -8.63
C ALA A 491 13.55 -22.75 -9.44
N ASP A 492 13.23 -22.23 -10.61
CA ASP A 492 14.16 -21.57 -11.53
C ASP A 492 14.17 -20.03 -11.37
N ASN A 493 13.35 -19.48 -10.50
CA ASN A 493 13.24 -18.02 -10.31
C ASN A 493 14.29 -17.50 -9.30
N PRO A 494 15.23 -16.63 -9.73
CA PRO A 494 16.27 -16.08 -8.86
C PRO A 494 15.74 -15.38 -7.59
N ALA A 495 14.55 -14.77 -7.66
CA ALA A 495 13.93 -14.09 -6.51
C ALA A 495 13.59 -15.05 -5.37
N PHE A 496 13.40 -16.34 -5.66
CA PHE A 496 13.06 -17.39 -4.69
C PHE A 496 14.15 -18.43 -4.50
N SER A 497 15.36 -18.20 -5.03
CA SER A 497 16.50 -19.13 -4.95
C SER A 497 16.92 -19.50 -3.53
N LYS A 498 16.60 -18.65 -2.55
CA LYS A 498 16.86 -18.90 -1.12
C LYS A 498 15.79 -19.79 -0.46
N LEU A 499 14.66 -20.01 -1.12
CA LEU A 499 13.61 -20.88 -0.62
C LEU A 499 13.83 -22.31 -1.11
N LYS A 500 13.53 -23.29 -0.26
CA LYS A 500 13.63 -24.69 -0.65
C LYS A 500 12.43 -25.07 -1.51
N HIS A 501 12.69 -25.55 -2.72
CA HIS A 501 11.69 -26.03 -3.68
C HIS A 501 11.63 -27.56 -3.68
N PHE A 502 10.47 -28.10 -4.06
CA PHE A 502 10.20 -29.53 -4.02
C PHE A 502 9.54 -30.00 -5.31
N THR A 503 9.82 -31.23 -5.69
CA THR A 503 9.15 -31.87 -6.83
C THR A 503 7.72 -32.28 -6.47
N TRP A 504 6.90 -32.54 -7.48
CA TRP A 504 5.55 -33.03 -7.27
C TRP A 504 5.51 -34.33 -6.44
N GLU A 505 6.43 -35.24 -6.69
CA GLU A 505 6.54 -36.53 -6.00
C GLU A 505 6.75 -36.32 -4.49
N GLN A 506 7.64 -35.42 -4.10
CA GLN A 506 7.90 -35.07 -2.70
C GLN A 506 6.65 -34.44 -2.05
N ILE A 507 5.96 -33.57 -2.78
CA ILE A 507 4.73 -32.92 -2.29
C ILE A 507 3.63 -33.96 -2.13
N GLN A 508 3.46 -34.86 -3.09
CA GLN A 508 2.45 -35.92 -3.07
C GLN A 508 2.61 -36.82 -1.84
N GLU A 509 3.83 -37.20 -1.48
CA GLU A 509 4.13 -38.10 -0.35
C GLU A 509 3.69 -37.54 1.01
N VAL A 510 3.70 -36.21 1.16
CA VAL A 510 3.30 -35.51 2.40
C VAL A 510 1.91 -34.88 2.29
N LEU A 511 1.22 -34.99 1.17
CA LEU A 511 0.00 -34.26 0.89
C LEU A 511 -1.10 -34.58 1.92
N TYR A 512 -1.35 -35.85 2.22
CA TYR A 512 -2.38 -36.22 3.19
C TYR A 512 -2.06 -35.76 4.62
N PRO A 513 -0.89 -36.05 5.19
CA PRO A 513 -0.51 -35.51 6.51
C PRO A 513 -0.68 -33.99 6.58
N ALA A 514 -0.26 -33.27 5.54
CA ALA A 514 -0.34 -31.81 5.48
C ALA A 514 -1.76 -31.26 5.51
N ILE A 515 -2.72 -31.94 4.89
CA ILE A 515 -4.10 -31.43 4.76
C ILE A 515 -5.08 -32.07 5.76
N SER A 516 -4.71 -33.17 6.41
CA SER A 516 -5.61 -33.97 7.27
C SER A 516 -6.30 -33.12 8.34
N ARG A 517 -5.60 -32.13 8.92
CA ARG A 517 -6.07 -31.24 9.98
C ARG A 517 -6.75 -29.95 9.49
N ILE A 518 -6.88 -29.74 8.18
CA ILE A 518 -7.57 -28.55 7.66
C ILE A 518 -9.05 -28.61 8.08
N GLU A 519 -9.52 -27.52 8.64
CA GLU A 519 -10.93 -27.34 9.03
C GLU A 519 -11.54 -26.21 8.20
N VAL A 520 -12.83 -26.35 7.87
CA VAL A 520 -13.61 -25.30 7.18
C VAL A 520 -14.57 -24.69 8.18
N ARG A 521 -14.47 -23.40 8.45
CA ARG A 521 -15.28 -22.71 9.44
C ARG A 521 -15.88 -21.44 8.91
N THR A 522 -17.15 -21.17 9.25
CA THR A 522 -17.76 -19.84 9.05
C THR A 522 -17.29 -18.88 10.12
N ILE A 523 -16.78 -17.73 9.71
CA ILE A 523 -16.32 -16.65 10.60
C ILE A 523 -17.23 -15.44 10.43
N ASN A 524 -18.10 -15.20 11.39
CA ASN A 524 -18.99 -14.04 11.39
C ASN A 524 -18.97 -13.31 12.73
N GLY A 525 -19.64 -12.16 12.83
CA GLY A 525 -19.59 -11.29 14.02
C GLY A 525 -20.01 -11.97 15.34
N GLY A 526 -20.88 -12.98 15.29
CA GLY A 526 -21.32 -13.73 16.46
C GLY A 526 -20.39 -14.90 16.86
N ASN A 527 -19.72 -15.50 15.87
CA ASN A 527 -18.91 -16.72 16.06
C ASN A 527 -17.39 -16.49 16.02
N ALA A 528 -16.93 -15.34 15.54
CA ALA A 528 -15.52 -15.08 15.33
C ALA A 528 -14.61 -15.36 16.57
N PRO A 529 -14.99 -15.02 17.79
CA PRO A 529 -14.14 -15.28 18.96
C PRO A 529 -13.92 -16.77 19.26
N LYS A 530 -14.91 -17.63 18.93
CA LYS A 530 -14.83 -19.07 19.18
C LYS A 530 -14.15 -19.83 18.05
N ASN A 531 -14.22 -19.30 16.84
CA ASN A 531 -13.76 -19.99 15.61
C ASN A 531 -12.35 -19.58 15.17
N LEU A 532 -11.80 -18.49 15.70
CA LEU A 532 -10.46 -17.98 15.42
C LEU A 532 -9.68 -17.81 16.72
N ASP A 533 -9.51 -18.88 17.45
CA ASP A 533 -8.71 -18.94 18.68
C ASP A 533 -7.37 -19.60 18.32
N TYR A 534 -6.43 -18.81 17.85
CA TYR A 534 -5.10 -19.28 17.50
C TYR A 534 -4.30 -19.68 18.74
N GLU A 535 -4.44 -18.97 19.85
CA GLU A 535 -3.72 -19.21 21.11
C GLU A 535 -3.97 -20.64 21.64
N ARG A 536 -5.17 -21.17 21.45
CA ARG A 536 -5.51 -22.55 21.83
C ARG A 536 -4.63 -23.59 21.13
N TYR A 537 -4.18 -23.32 19.91
CA TYR A 537 -3.35 -24.22 19.12
C TYR A 537 -1.85 -24.02 19.37
N GLU A 538 -1.46 -22.88 19.93
CA GLU A 538 -0.07 -22.64 20.34
C GLU A 538 0.31 -23.44 21.59
N VAL A 539 -0.68 -23.77 22.40
CA VAL A 539 -0.53 -24.56 23.66
C VAL A 539 -0.90 -26.05 23.46
N ALA A 540 -1.22 -26.46 22.23
CA ALA A 540 -1.63 -27.83 21.95
C ALA A 540 -0.48 -28.83 22.18
N PRO A 541 -0.74 -30.04 22.73
CA PRO A 541 0.29 -31.04 23.01
C PRO A 541 1.09 -31.46 21.77
N ASP A 542 0.48 -31.39 20.59
CA ASP A 542 1.10 -31.79 19.32
C ASP A 542 1.94 -30.67 18.67
N ASP A 543 1.89 -29.46 19.21
CA ASP A 543 2.65 -28.29 18.73
C ASP A 543 2.50 -28.02 17.20
N ILE A 544 1.29 -28.25 16.68
CA ILE A 544 0.96 -28.03 15.27
C ILE A 544 -0.04 -26.86 15.19
N GLY A 545 0.30 -25.87 14.35
CA GLY A 545 -0.54 -24.69 14.13
C GLY A 545 -1.92 -25.01 13.53
N LEU A 546 -2.89 -24.13 13.77
CA LEU A 546 -4.22 -24.21 13.16
C LEU A 546 -4.13 -24.15 11.64
N ARG A 547 -4.79 -25.08 10.95
CA ARG A 547 -4.95 -25.11 9.50
C ARG A 547 -6.41 -24.88 9.14
N LEU A 548 -6.72 -23.70 8.61
CA LEU A 548 -8.09 -23.21 8.54
C LEU A 548 -8.43 -22.68 7.15
N ILE A 549 -9.59 -23.08 6.63
CA ILE A 549 -10.31 -22.40 5.57
C ILE A 549 -11.41 -21.56 6.23
N ALA A 550 -11.22 -20.26 6.25
CA ALA A 550 -12.13 -19.30 6.87
C ALA A 550 -13.09 -18.72 5.83
N VAL A 551 -14.37 -19.05 5.95
CA VAL A 551 -15.43 -18.52 5.10
C VAL A 551 -16.13 -17.38 5.85
N GLY A 552 -16.23 -16.21 5.25
CA GLY A 552 -16.91 -15.09 5.93
C GLY A 552 -17.07 -13.85 5.07
N GLY A 553 -17.61 -12.81 5.67
CA GLY A 553 -17.88 -11.52 5.03
C GLY A 553 -17.12 -10.38 5.69
N LEU A 554 -17.83 -9.34 6.14
CA LEU A 554 -17.25 -8.15 6.77
C LEU A 554 -16.37 -8.45 7.99
N SER A 555 -16.68 -9.51 8.74
CA SER A 555 -15.87 -9.92 9.90
C SER A 555 -14.46 -10.35 9.53
N LEU A 556 -14.27 -10.94 8.33
CA LEU A 556 -12.94 -11.25 7.79
C LEU A 556 -12.26 -10.03 7.22
N SER A 557 -13.03 -9.08 6.70
CA SER A 557 -12.50 -7.87 6.04
C SER A 557 -11.99 -6.82 7.03
N ARG A 558 -12.56 -6.75 8.24
CA ARG A 558 -12.20 -5.74 9.24
C ARG A 558 -11.87 -6.38 10.59
N GLY A 559 -10.72 -6.04 11.12
CA GLY A 559 -10.40 -6.24 12.53
C GLY A 559 -10.02 -7.64 12.97
N LEU A 560 -9.88 -8.61 12.08
CA LEU A 560 -9.35 -9.92 12.40
C LEU A 560 -7.98 -10.12 11.74
N THR A 561 -6.99 -10.52 12.52
CA THR A 561 -5.74 -11.02 11.97
C THR A 561 -5.97 -12.47 11.53
N LEU A 562 -5.62 -12.78 10.29
CA LEU A 562 -5.60 -14.14 9.76
C LEU A 562 -4.15 -14.63 9.76
N GLU A 563 -3.80 -15.34 10.85
CA GLU A 563 -2.42 -15.84 11.02
C GLU A 563 -2.06 -16.83 9.90
N GLY A 564 -0.89 -16.64 9.30
CA GLY A 564 -0.38 -17.54 8.26
C GLY A 564 -1.21 -17.56 6.98
N LEU A 565 -1.92 -16.47 6.65
CA LEU A 565 -2.71 -16.37 5.42
C LEU A 565 -1.82 -16.55 4.19
N CYS A 566 -2.09 -17.59 3.40
CA CYS A 566 -1.36 -17.89 2.17
C CYS A 566 -2.26 -17.96 0.93
N THR A 567 -3.56 -18.22 1.10
CA THR A 567 -4.49 -18.26 -0.02
C THR A 567 -5.69 -17.37 0.26
N SER A 568 -6.06 -16.53 -0.69
CA SER A 568 -7.24 -15.66 -0.58
C SER A 568 -8.14 -15.82 -1.82
N TYR A 569 -9.41 -16.08 -1.57
CA TYR A 569 -10.46 -16.08 -2.59
C TYR A 569 -11.43 -14.95 -2.26
N PHE A 570 -11.31 -13.86 -3.00
CA PHE A 570 -12.05 -12.63 -2.78
C PHE A 570 -12.98 -12.37 -3.95
N TYR A 571 -14.28 -12.40 -3.70
CA TYR A 571 -15.31 -12.13 -4.70
C TYR A 571 -16.40 -11.27 -4.08
N ARG A 572 -16.11 -9.96 -4.03
CA ARG A 572 -17.04 -8.99 -3.42
C ARG A 572 -17.03 -7.69 -4.18
N ASN A 573 -18.20 -7.07 -4.26
CA ASN A 573 -18.36 -5.72 -4.74
C ASN A 573 -18.16 -4.70 -3.61
N SER A 574 -17.25 -3.76 -3.78
CA SER A 574 -17.11 -2.58 -2.93
C SER A 574 -16.51 -1.45 -3.76
N SER A 575 -17.22 -0.34 -3.83
CA SER A 575 -16.84 0.82 -4.65
C SER A 575 -16.10 1.91 -3.86
N MET A 576 -15.61 1.63 -2.64
CA MET A 576 -14.90 2.60 -1.80
C MET A 576 -13.46 2.20 -1.55
N TYR A 577 -12.49 3.11 -1.77
CA TYR A 577 -11.06 2.91 -1.55
C TYR A 577 -10.76 2.41 -0.13
N ASP A 578 -11.26 3.13 0.90
CA ASP A 578 -11.06 2.80 2.30
C ASP A 578 -11.56 1.39 2.63
N THR A 579 -12.70 1.01 2.09
CA THR A 579 -13.28 -0.31 2.29
C THR A 579 -12.46 -1.40 1.60
N LEU A 580 -12.08 -1.21 0.33
CA LEU A 580 -11.25 -2.16 -0.42
C LEU A 580 -9.89 -2.36 0.27
N MET A 581 -9.20 -1.28 0.64
CA MET A 581 -7.92 -1.39 1.32
C MET A 581 -8.02 -2.12 2.66
N GLN A 582 -9.06 -1.88 3.45
CA GLN A 582 -9.30 -2.59 4.70
C GLN A 582 -9.65 -4.07 4.51
N MET A 583 -10.20 -4.45 3.35
CA MET A 583 -10.47 -5.85 2.99
C MET A 583 -9.20 -6.62 2.59
N GLY A 584 -8.12 -5.95 2.22
CA GLY A 584 -6.85 -6.53 1.78
C GLY A 584 -6.09 -7.25 2.89
N ARG A 585 -6.57 -8.41 3.35
CA ARG A 585 -5.93 -9.22 4.40
C ARG A 585 -4.66 -9.94 3.92
N TRP A 586 -4.46 -10.00 2.63
CA TRP A 586 -3.23 -10.51 1.99
C TRP A 586 -2.05 -9.56 2.11
N PHE A 587 -2.23 -8.31 2.49
CA PHE A 587 -1.14 -7.41 2.82
C PHE A 587 -0.43 -7.83 4.11
N GLY A 588 0.83 -7.43 4.28
CA GLY A 588 1.61 -7.71 5.48
C GLY A 588 2.89 -8.47 5.18
N TYR A 589 3.37 -9.21 6.17
CA TYR A 589 4.65 -9.90 6.12
C TYR A 589 4.45 -11.39 5.85
N ARG A 590 5.25 -11.95 4.92
CA ARG A 590 5.27 -13.36 4.57
C ARG A 590 6.71 -13.85 4.62
N GLY A 591 7.04 -14.65 5.60
CA GLY A 591 8.38 -15.21 5.76
C GLY A 591 8.73 -16.23 4.65
N ASN A 592 8.96 -17.49 5.03
CA ASN A 592 9.45 -18.54 4.14
C ASN A 592 8.39 -19.15 3.19
N TYR A 593 7.27 -18.46 2.92
CA TYR A 593 6.17 -19.00 2.09
C TYR A 593 5.54 -17.98 1.14
N GLN A 594 6.21 -16.87 0.87
CA GLN A 594 5.70 -15.85 -0.04
C GLN A 594 5.44 -16.38 -1.45
N ASP A 595 6.29 -17.30 -1.93
CA ASP A 595 6.14 -18.01 -3.20
C ASP A 595 4.89 -18.92 -3.25
N MET A 596 4.34 -19.30 -2.09
CA MET A 596 3.11 -20.10 -1.97
C MET A 596 1.84 -19.24 -1.82
N CYS A 597 1.98 -17.92 -1.82
CA CYS A 597 0.83 -17.02 -1.65
C CYS A 597 0.12 -16.80 -2.98
N LYS A 598 -1.23 -16.91 -2.96
CA LYS A 598 -2.09 -16.68 -4.12
C LYS A 598 -3.38 -15.97 -3.74
N ILE A 599 -3.87 -15.12 -4.64
CA ILE A 599 -5.06 -14.28 -4.45
C ILE A 599 -5.92 -14.39 -5.71
N TRP A 600 -7.12 -14.92 -5.56
CA TRP A 600 -8.15 -14.94 -6.59
C TRP A 600 -9.10 -13.77 -6.38
N MET A 601 -9.31 -12.94 -7.37
CA MET A 601 -10.28 -11.85 -7.34
C MET A 601 -10.76 -11.48 -8.75
N PRO A 602 -11.92 -10.78 -8.90
CA PRO A 602 -12.38 -10.27 -10.18
C PRO A 602 -11.35 -9.31 -10.80
N GLU A 603 -11.20 -9.35 -12.13
CA GLU A 603 -10.29 -8.45 -12.85
C GLU A 603 -10.60 -6.97 -12.59
N VAL A 604 -11.87 -6.61 -12.48
CA VAL A 604 -12.29 -5.25 -12.09
C VAL A 604 -11.74 -4.87 -10.71
N SER A 605 -11.73 -5.79 -9.76
CA SER A 605 -11.15 -5.54 -8.42
C SER A 605 -9.63 -5.37 -8.49
N MET A 606 -8.93 -6.13 -9.35
CA MET A 606 -7.49 -5.95 -9.57
C MET A 606 -7.20 -4.54 -10.10
N ALA A 607 -7.95 -4.08 -11.09
CA ALA A 607 -7.84 -2.73 -11.64
C ALA A 607 -8.08 -1.66 -10.57
N TRP A 608 -9.08 -1.83 -9.71
CA TRP A 608 -9.34 -0.91 -8.59
C TRP A 608 -8.19 -0.86 -7.59
N TYR A 609 -7.62 -2.00 -7.18
CA TYR A 609 -6.47 -2.02 -6.28
C TYR A 609 -5.22 -1.38 -6.91
N SER A 610 -4.99 -1.59 -8.21
CA SER A 610 -3.90 -0.93 -8.94
C SER A 610 -4.08 0.58 -8.92
N TYR A 611 -5.29 1.06 -9.19
CA TYR A 611 -5.62 2.48 -9.17
C TYR A 611 -5.47 3.10 -7.78
N ILE A 612 -5.96 2.42 -6.72
CA ILE A 612 -5.80 2.87 -5.33
C ILE A 612 -4.32 2.93 -4.94
N SER A 613 -3.53 1.97 -5.41
CA SER A 613 -2.09 1.96 -5.18
C SER A 613 -1.42 3.19 -5.78
N ALA A 614 -1.72 3.52 -7.03
CA ALA A 614 -1.22 4.72 -7.69
C ALA A 614 -1.64 6.01 -6.97
N ALA A 615 -2.92 6.13 -6.58
CA ALA A 615 -3.42 7.28 -5.83
C ALA A 615 -2.74 7.44 -4.46
N THR A 616 -2.39 6.33 -3.81
CA THR A 616 -1.65 6.36 -2.53
C THR A 616 -0.20 6.81 -2.72
N ASP A 617 0.44 6.40 -3.80
CA ASP A 617 1.79 6.84 -4.16
C ASP A 617 1.81 8.34 -4.51
N GLU A 618 0.80 8.84 -5.23
CA GLU A 618 0.61 10.28 -5.51
C GLU A 618 0.46 11.08 -4.20
N LEU A 619 -0.33 10.60 -3.25
CA LEU A 619 -0.50 11.25 -1.94
C LEU A 619 0.83 11.35 -1.19
N ARG A 620 1.63 10.28 -1.17
CA ARG A 620 2.95 10.29 -0.52
C ARG A 620 3.93 11.22 -1.22
N ALA A 621 3.91 11.25 -2.54
CA ALA A 621 4.72 12.18 -3.33
C ALA A 621 4.34 13.62 -3.01
N GLU A 622 3.05 13.91 -2.80
CA GLU A 622 2.59 15.25 -2.41
C GLU A 622 3.07 15.64 -1.01
N VAL A 623 2.98 14.76 -0.01
CA VAL A 623 3.55 15.03 1.33
C VAL A 623 5.04 15.33 1.25
N ARG A 624 5.77 14.59 0.41
CA ARG A 624 7.21 14.77 0.19
C ARG A 624 7.52 16.10 -0.49
N ARG A 625 6.71 16.49 -1.51
CA ARG A 625 6.83 17.80 -2.17
C ARG A 625 6.62 18.93 -1.17
N MET A 626 5.57 18.85 -0.37
CA MET A 626 5.24 19.86 0.63
C MET A 626 6.32 20.01 1.69
N GLN A 627 6.93 18.89 2.13
CA GLN A 627 8.08 18.92 3.04
C GLN A 627 9.25 19.70 2.44
N ASN A 628 9.58 19.44 1.17
CA ASN A 628 10.68 20.10 0.47
C ASN A 628 10.42 21.60 0.25
N GLU A 629 9.15 21.98 0.07
CA GLU A 629 8.72 23.38 -0.14
C GLU A 629 8.40 24.10 1.19
N ASN A 630 8.60 23.46 2.35
CA ASN A 630 8.27 23.98 3.68
C ASN A 630 6.81 24.46 3.80
N MET A 631 5.89 23.73 3.18
CA MET A 631 4.46 23.98 3.31
C MET A 631 3.92 23.44 4.63
N THR A 632 2.71 23.87 5.02
CA THR A 632 2.03 23.42 6.24
C THR A 632 0.91 22.43 5.93
N PRO A 633 0.40 21.66 6.91
CA PRO A 633 -0.79 20.82 6.69
C PRO A 633 -2.03 21.61 6.20
N ALA A 634 -2.16 22.87 6.58
CA ALA A 634 -3.23 23.73 6.08
C ALA A 634 -3.10 24.07 4.59
N ASP A 635 -1.88 24.04 4.05
CA ASP A 635 -1.60 24.24 2.63
C ASP A 635 -1.80 22.94 1.81
N PHE A 636 -2.23 21.82 2.41
CA PHE A 636 -2.33 20.52 1.76
C PHE A 636 -3.42 20.51 0.69
N GLY A 637 -3.02 20.77 -0.54
CA GLY A 637 -3.86 20.75 -1.73
C GLY A 637 -4.02 19.33 -2.27
N LEU A 638 -5.07 18.60 -1.86
CA LEU A 638 -5.30 17.22 -2.31
C LEU A 638 -6.26 17.17 -3.50
N ALA A 639 -5.78 16.57 -4.58
CA ALA A 639 -6.61 16.13 -5.69
C ALA A 639 -6.54 14.60 -5.78
N VAL A 640 -7.66 13.93 -5.58
CA VAL A 640 -7.76 12.48 -5.74
C VAL A 640 -8.68 12.19 -6.91
N ARG A 641 -8.21 11.42 -7.89
CA ARG A 641 -9.06 11.01 -9.00
C ARG A 641 -10.29 10.30 -8.46
N SER A 642 -11.46 10.77 -8.84
CA SER A 642 -12.74 10.17 -8.49
C SER A 642 -13.40 9.73 -9.76
N ASP A 643 -13.50 8.48 -9.94
CA ASP A 643 -14.20 7.81 -11.01
C ASP A 643 -13.36 7.37 -12.21
N ILE A 644 -13.18 6.09 -12.18
CA ILE A 644 -13.26 5.23 -13.36
C ILE A 644 -14.20 4.11 -12.91
N GLN A 645 -15.36 3.96 -13.51
CA GLN A 645 -16.31 2.86 -13.28
C GLN A 645 -16.95 2.79 -11.86
N GLY A 646 -17.31 3.93 -11.27
CA GLY A 646 -18.07 3.95 -10.01
C GLY A 646 -17.26 3.75 -8.73
N LEU A 647 -15.92 3.79 -8.78
CA LEU A 647 -15.06 3.71 -7.60
C LEU A 647 -15.05 5.05 -6.84
N MET A 648 -15.40 5.06 -5.57
CA MET A 648 -15.42 6.25 -4.72
C MET A 648 -14.19 6.31 -3.81
N VAL A 649 -13.59 7.46 -3.65
CA VAL A 649 -12.43 7.70 -2.77
C VAL A 649 -12.75 7.32 -1.32
N THR A 650 -13.88 7.79 -0.80
CA THR A 650 -14.45 7.40 0.50
C THR A 650 -15.96 7.71 0.49
N ALA A 651 -16.67 7.40 1.56
CA ALA A 651 -18.10 7.64 1.65
C ALA A 651 -18.43 9.13 1.47
N ARG A 652 -19.46 9.44 0.69
CA ARG A 652 -19.86 10.84 0.35
C ARG A 652 -20.00 11.73 1.58
N ASN A 653 -20.56 11.22 2.66
CA ASN A 653 -20.72 11.94 3.92
C ASN A 653 -19.41 12.23 4.68
N LYS A 654 -18.29 11.63 4.28
CA LYS A 654 -16.95 11.92 4.81
C LYS A 654 -16.19 12.97 3.96
N MET A 655 -16.66 13.27 2.75
CA MET A 655 -16.02 14.20 1.79
C MET A 655 -16.81 15.51 1.62
N ARG A 656 -17.39 16.03 2.68
CA ARG A 656 -18.30 17.18 2.61
C ARG A 656 -17.64 18.44 2.05
N SER A 657 -16.42 18.71 2.43
CA SER A 657 -15.62 19.84 1.94
C SER A 657 -14.88 19.55 0.65
N ALA A 658 -15.04 18.34 0.07
CA ALA A 658 -14.46 18.02 -1.22
C ALA A 658 -15.39 18.48 -2.35
N LYS A 659 -14.82 19.20 -3.31
CA LYS A 659 -15.53 19.58 -4.54
C LYS A 659 -15.18 18.62 -5.67
N ASP A 660 -16.15 18.40 -6.54
CA ASP A 660 -15.91 17.75 -7.82
C ASP A 660 -15.20 18.75 -8.73
N TYR A 661 -14.02 18.39 -9.16
CA TYR A 661 -13.27 19.10 -10.16
C TYR A 661 -13.20 18.25 -11.42
N GLU A 662 -13.84 18.70 -12.47
CA GLU A 662 -13.69 18.11 -13.79
C GLU A 662 -12.64 18.91 -14.54
N THR A 663 -11.47 18.32 -14.76
CA THR A 663 -10.56 18.86 -15.75
C THR A 663 -10.90 18.25 -17.09
N VAL A 664 -11.05 19.11 -18.07
CA VAL A 664 -11.28 18.70 -19.45
C VAL A 664 -9.94 18.74 -20.14
N ILE A 665 -9.34 17.59 -20.37
CA ILE A 665 -8.20 17.51 -21.27
C ILE A 665 -8.78 17.50 -22.67
N ASN A 666 -8.60 18.60 -23.37
CA ASN A 666 -8.96 18.68 -24.77
C ASN A 666 -7.76 18.30 -25.61
N PHE A 667 -7.73 17.07 -26.10
CA PHE A 667 -6.70 16.62 -27.03
C PHE A 667 -6.92 17.12 -28.47
N SER A 668 -8.11 17.63 -28.77
CA SER A 668 -8.49 18.07 -30.11
C SER A 668 -7.57 19.21 -30.60
N GLY A 669 -6.88 18.97 -31.69
CA GLY A 669 -5.91 19.90 -32.26
C GLY A 669 -4.59 20.01 -31.50
N GLU A 670 -4.32 19.13 -30.51
CA GLU A 670 -3.12 19.19 -29.70
C GLU A 670 -2.12 18.05 -29.98
N VAL A 671 -0.88 18.26 -29.55
CA VAL A 671 0.18 17.25 -29.61
C VAL A 671 0.66 17.00 -28.20
N VAL A 672 0.60 15.74 -27.80
CA VAL A 672 1.04 15.26 -26.48
C VAL A 672 2.23 14.32 -26.63
N GLU A 673 3.17 14.33 -25.67
CA GLU A 673 4.40 13.53 -25.76
C GLU A 673 4.87 12.99 -24.40
N THR A 674 5.57 11.85 -24.41
CA THR A 674 6.18 11.25 -23.22
C THR A 674 7.44 12.03 -22.83
N LYS A 675 7.35 12.88 -21.80
CA LYS A 675 8.50 13.63 -21.26
C LYS A 675 9.26 12.87 -20.18
N TYR A 676 8.60 11.91 -19.58
CA TYR A 676 9.12 11.04 -18.54
C TYR A 676 9.07 9.59 -19.02
N VAL A 677 10.17 8.87 -18.85
CA VAL A 677 10.23 7.41 -19.07
C VAL A 677 10.67 6.73 -17.79
N HIS A 678 10.37 5.45 -17.68
CA HIS A 678 10.79 4.64 -16.52
C HIS A 678 12.32 4.62 -16.36
N SER A 679 12.81 4.47 -15.13
CA SER A 679 14.25 4.24 -14.90
C SER A 679 14.60 2.75 -14.83
N ALA A 680 13.60 1.87 -14.73
CA ALA A 680 13.76 0.43 -14.72
C ALA A 680 14.10 -0.09 -16.12
N VAL A 681 15.23 -0.80 -16.24
CA VAL A 681 15.77 -1.23 -17.54
C VAL A 681 14.87 -2.27 -18.21
N ASP A 682 14.23 -3.13 -17.45
CA ASP A 682 13.28 -4.14 -17.91
C ASP A 682 12.04 -3.53 -18.55
N VAL A 683 11.45 -2.50 -17.95
CA VAL A 683 10.30 -1.77 -18.53
C VAL A 683 10.71 -1.03 -19.80
N LEU A 684 11.89 -0.40 -19.80
CA LEU A 684 12.41 0.24 -21.00
C LEU A 684 12.67 -0.77 -22.13
N ARG A 685 13.15 -1.97 -21.80
CA ARG A 685 13.38 -3.06 -22.75
C ARG A 685 12.06 -3.61 -23.28
N HIS A 686 11.07 -3.80 -22.42
CA HIS A 686 9.72 -4.18 -22.84
C HIS A 686 9.16 -3.18 -23.86
N ASN A 687 9.19 -1.89 -23.56
CA ASN A 687 8.73 -0.86 -24.50
C ASN A 687 9.51 -0.85 -25.82
N TYR A 688 10.81 -1.15 -25.77
CA TYR A 688 11.64 -1.27 -26.96
C TYR A 688 11.21 -2.47 -27.81
N GLU A 689 11.05 -3.65 -27.20
CA GLU A 689 10.65 -4.90 -27.86
C GLU A 689 9.24 -4.80 -28.46
N GLU A 690 8.29 -4.26 -27.71
CA GLU A 690 6.93 -3.99 -28.19
C GLU A 690 6.92 -3.04 -29.40
N THR A 691 7.75 -2.00 -29.34
CA THR A 691 7.85 -1.04 -30.45
C THR A 691 8.52 -1.68 -31.67
N GLU A 692 9.56 -2.50 -31.50
CA GLU A 692 10.17 -3.22 -32.62
C GLU A 692 9.16 -4.18 -33.28
N ALA A 693 8.42 -4.95 -32.48
CA ALA A 693 7.40 -5.87 -32.97
C ALA A 693 6.28 -5.11 -33.74
N PHE A 694 5.81 -4.00 -33.16
CA PHE A 694 4.83 -3.11 -33.83
C PHE A 694 5.33 -2.59 -35.18
N LEU A 695 6.53 -2.03 -35.22
CA LEU A 695 7.10 -1.50 -36.47
C LEU A 695 7.38 -2.59 -37.52
N GLN A 696 7.82 -3.78 -37.09
CA GLN A 696 7.99 -4.93 -37.99
C GLN A 696 6.66 -5.38 -38.58
N ASN A 697 5.60 -5.46 -37.76
CA ASN A 697 4.25 -5.75 -38.23
C ASN A 697 3.77 -4.69 -39.25
N LEU A 698 4.01 -3.42 -38.98
CA LEU A 698 3.65 -2.36 -39.92
C LEU A 698 4.39 -2.50 -41.26
N GLN A 699 5.69 -2.83 -41.24
CA GLN A 699 6.49 -3.02 -42.47
C GLN A 699 6.02 -4.20 -43.31
N MET A 700 5.46 -5.23 -42.70
CA MET A 700 4.88 -6.37 -43.42
C MET A 700 3.59 -6.01 -44.14
N ASN A 701 2.83 -5.06 -43.60
CA ASN A 701 1.47 -4.78 -44.04
C ASN A 701 1.32 -3.43 -44.79
N TYR A 702 2.27 -2.52 -44.67
CA TYR A 702 2.19 -1.16 -45.24
C TYR A 702 3.52 -0.75 -45.88
N PRO A 703 3.48 0.09 -46.94
CA PRO A 703 4.69 0.62 -47.57
C PRO A 703 5.39 1.64 -46.64
N ILE A 704 6.72 1.62 -46.64
CA ILE A 704 7.54 2.61 -45.93
C ILE A 704 7.90 3.72 -46.88
N HIS A 705 7.59 4.95 -46.52
CA HIS A 705 7.98 6.16 -47.23
C HIS A 705 9.21 6.79 -46.53
N GLN A 706 10.39 6.57 -47.10
CA GLN A 706 11.64 7.17 -46.59
C GLN A 706 12.25 8.05 -47.70
N ASN A 707 12.62 9.28 -47.34
CA ASN A 707 13.15 10.27 -48.28
C ASN A 707 12.21 10.56 -49.46
N ASP A 708 10.91 10.40 -49.32
CA ASP A 708 9.93 10.70 -50.34
C ASP A 708 9.93 12.20 -50.63
N PRO A 709 10.20 12.63 -51.89
CA PRO A 709 10.31 14.03 -52.23
C PRO A 709 8.99 14.80 -52.14
N THR A 710 7.86 14.11 -52.08
CA THR A 710 6.53 14.71 -52.00
C THR A 710 6.12 15.01 -50.57
N LEU A 711 6.65 14.27 -49.59
CA LEU A 711 6.35 14.45 -48.19
C LEU A 711 7.16 15.61 -47.57
N ALA A 712 6.56 16.26 -46.59
CA ALA A 712 7.20 17.40 -45.90
C ALA A 712 8.35 16.95 -44.96
N VAL A 713 8.29 15.75 -44.42
CA VAL A 713 9.30 15.17 -43.51
C VAL A 713 10.00 14.01 -44.24
N LYS A 714 11.35 13.97 -44.13
CA LYS A 714 12.18 12.98 -44.82
C LYS A 714 12.40 11.67 -44.02
N HIS A 715 12.03 11.65 -42.73
CA HIS A 715 12.15 10.47 -41.89
C HIS A 715 11.26 9.35 -42.39
N PRO A 716 11.53 8.07 -42.00
CA PRO A 716 10.69 6.96 -42.36
C PRO A 716 9.25 7.17 -41.88
N GLN A 717 8.28 6.97 -42.74
CA GLN A 717 6.86 7.15 -42.46
C GLN A 717 6.05 5.98 -43.03
N ILE A 718 5.03 5.61 -42.32
CA ILE A 718 4.04 4.61 -42.74
C ILE A 718 2.68 5.28 -42.65
N LEU A 719 1.97 5.32 -43.79
CA LEU A 719 0.72 6.08 -43.93
C LEU A 719 -0.49 5.15 -43.93
N ASN A 720 -1.64 5.67 -43.48
CA ASN A 720 -2.94 4.98 -43.50
C ASN A 720 -2.95 3.69 -42.66
N VAL A 721 -2.30 3.68 -41.51
CA VAL A 721 -2.31 2.57 -40.57
C VAL A 721 -3.68 2.51 -39.88
N LYS A 722 -4.27 1.33 -39.80
CA LYS A 722 -5.59 1.14 -39.17
C LYS A 722 -5.57 1.43 -37.68
N LYS A 723 -6.65 2.02 -37.19
CA LYS A 723 -6.90 2.38 -35.77
C LYS A 723 -6.58 1.24 -34.81
N ASP A 724 -7.09 0.05 -35.05
CA ASP A 724 -6.91 -1.08 -34.12
C ASP A 724 -5.43 -1.43 -33.90
N THR A 725 -4.61 -1.36 -34.96
CA THR A 725 -3.16 -1.62 -34.84
C THR A 725 -2.45 -0.60 -33.97
N ILE A 726 -2.88 0.67 -33.98
CA ILE A 726 -2.35 1.72 -33.12
C ILE A 726 -2.81 1.53 -31.67
N ILE A 727 -4.09 1.20 -31.46
CA ILE A 727 -4.68 0.95 -30.16
C ILE A 727 -3.99 -0.24 -29.48
N ASP A 728 -3.80 -1.34 -30.18
CA ASP A 728 -3.14 -2.53 -29.64
C ASP A 728 -1.69 -2.23 -29.21
N TYR A 729 -0.96 -1.48 -30.01
CA TYR A 729 0.39 -1.04 -29.65
C TYR A 729 0.41 -0.12 -28.41
N LEU A 730 -0.47 0.90 -28.37
CA LEU A 730 -0.53 1.82 -27.24
C LEU A 730 -0.95 1.13 -25.93
N ARG A 731 -1.77 0.10 -26.00
CA ARG A 731 -2.13 -0.75 -24.83
C ARG A 731 -0.94 -1.56 -24.32
N GLY A 732 -0.06 -2.02 -25.19
CA GLY A 732 1.14 -2.75 -24.80
C GLY A 732 2.29 -1.85 -24.30
N PHE A 733 2.21 -0.54 -24.57
CA PHE A 733 3.26 0.41 -24.19
C PHE A 733 3.11 0.91 -22.76
N SER A 734 4.13 0.72 -21.94
CA SER A 734 4.17 1.19 -20.55
C SER A 734 4.64 2.66 -20.49
N ALA A 735 3.70 3.60 -20.39
CA ALA A 735 3.98 5.01 -20.22
C ALA A 735 4.11 5.39 -18.74
N HIS A 736 5.14 6.16 -18.38
CA HIS A 736 5.33 6.61 -17.00
C HIS A 736 4.21 7.56 -16.56
N THR A 737 3.66 7.35 -15.36
CA THR A 737 2.50 8.10 -14.80
C THR A 737 2.72 9.61 -14.70
N MET A 738 3.97 10.06 -14.53
CA MET A 738 4.33 11.49 -14.53
C MET A 738 3.98 12.21 -15.85
N ASN A 739 3.76 11.49 -16.92
CA ASN A 739 3.34 12.08 -18.19
C ASN A 739 1.91 12.62 -18.16
N ALA A 740 1.09 12.18 -17.21
CA ALA A 740 -0.26 12.72 -17.01
C ALA A 740 -0.26 14.24 -16.75
N GLY A 741 0.73 14.74 -15.99
CA GLY A 741 0.94 16.17 -15.77
C GLY A 741 1.34 16.96 -17.02
N THR A 742 1.75 16.29 -18.10
CA THR A 742 2.10 16.88 -19.39
C THR A 742 1.06 16.64 -20.48
N GLY A 743 -0.08 16.04 -20.12
CA GLY A 743 -1.20 15.73 -21.01
C GLY A 743 -1.08 14.40 -21.76
N PHE A 744 0.00 13.64 -21.60
CA PHE A 744 0.10 12.30 -22.19
C PHE A 744 -0.41 11.25 -21.22
N VAL A 745 -1.70 10.93 -21.35
CA VAL A 745 -2.37 9.89 -20.52
C VAL A 745 -2.79 8.77 -21.47
N ILE A 746 -2.01 7.69 -21.52
CA ILE A 746 -2.12 6.66 -22.56
C ILE A 746 -3.48 5.95 -22.53
N HIS A 747 -4.02 5.65 -21.36
CA HIS A 747 -5.31 4.96 -21.27
C HIS A 747 -6.46 5.82 -21.80
N GLU A 748 -6.53 7.09 -21.40
CA GLU A 748 -7.56 8.02 -21.87
C GLU A 748 -7.44 8.30 -23.37
N LEU A 749 -6.20 8.35 -23.90
CA LEU A 749 -5.98 8.46 -25.34
C LEU A 749 -6.53 7.22 -26.08
N VAL A 750 -6.19 6.03 -25.58
CA VAL A 750 -6.64 4.75 -26.15
C VAL A 750 -8.16 4.62 -26.09
N ASP A 751 -8.78 4.96 -24.96
CA ASP A 751 -10.24 4.91 -24.81
C ASP A 751 -10.92 5.90 -25.76
N MET A 752 -10.42 7.13 -25.86
CA MET A 752 -10.91 8.13 -26.79
C MET A 752 -10.83 7.64 -28.25
N PHE A 753 -9.73 6.97 -28.63
CA PHE A 753 -9.57 6.45 -29.99
C PHE A 753 -10.48 5.24 -30.24
N ALA A 754 -10.66 4.39 -29.25
CA ALA A 754 -11.50 3.19 -29.36
C ALA A 754 -13.00 3.55 -29.47
N GLU A 755 -13.44 4.54 -28.69
CA GLU A 755 -14.84 4.99 -28.64
C GLU A 755 -15.24 5.94 -29.78
N ASP A 756 -14.27 6.39 -30.60
CA ASP A 756 -14.56 7.31 -31.69
C ASP A 756 -15.40 6.67 -32.81
N GLU A 757 -16.59 7.20 -33.00
CA GLU A 757 -17.50 6.85 -34.10
C GLU A 757 -17.44 7.88 -35.27
N SER A 758 -16.66 8.97 -35.11
CA SER A 758 -16.58 10.03 -36.15
C SER A 758 -15.79 9.62 -37.39
N GLY A 759 -14.97 8.55 -37.27
CA GLY A 759 -14.06 8.08 -38.29
C GLY A 759 -12.77 8.91 -38.42
N VAL A 760 -12.54 9.90 -37.56
CA VAL A 760 -11.33 10.72 -37.59
C VAL A 760 -10.09 9.90 -37.28
N PHE A 761 -10.22 8.87 -36.42
CA PHE A 761 -9.14 7.98 -36.00
C PHE A 761 -9.02 6.70 -36.80
N ASP A 762 -9.84 6.45 -37.83
CA ASP A 762 -9.84 5.17 -38.55
C ASP A 762 -8.49 4.88 -39.22
N GLU A 763 -7.80 5.91 -39.68
CA GLU A 763 -6.48 5.82 -40.33
C GLU A 763 -5.48 6.76 -39.66
N TRP A 764 -4.29 6.27 -39.42
CA TRP A 764 -3.18 6.97 -38.77
C TRP A 764 -1.97 7.07 -39.68
N ASP A 765 -1.18 8.13 -39.47
CA ASP A 765 0.17 8.21 -40.01
C ASP A 765 1.18 7.91 -38.87
N VAL A 766 2.17 7.07 -39.11
CA VAL A 766 3.23 6.71 -38.17
C VAL A 766 4.55 7.26 -38.69
N LEU A 767 5.26 8.02 -37.85
CA LEU A 767 6.57 8.62 -38.17
C LEU A 767 7.63 8.06 -37.22
N ILE A 768 8.74 7.58 -37.76
CA ILE A 768 9.88 7.15 -36.95
C ILE A 768 10.89 8.33 -36.98
N ALA A 769 11.05 8.97 -35.82
CA ALA A 769 11.91 10.16 -35.71
C ALA A 769 13.37 9.77 -35.80
N GLY A 770 14.13 10.57 -36.55
CA GLY A 770 15.59 10.48 -36.64
C GLY A 770 16.28 11.65 -35.97
N GLY A 771 17.45 11.40 -35.38
CA GLY A 771 18.34 12.40 -34.84
C GLY A 771 19.31 13.00 -35.86
N SER A 772 20.34 13.71 -35.38
CA SER A 772 21.40 14.27 -36.19
C SER A 772 22.28 13.18 -36.82
N THR A 773 22.73 13.40 -38.03
CA THR A 773 23.69 12.55 -38.78
C THR A 773 25.06 12.41 -38.08
N VAL A 774 25.33 13.20 -37.06
CA VAL A 774 26.51 13.07 -36.21
C VAL A 774 26.44 11.84 -35.29
N SER A 775 25.24 11.39 -34.96
CA SER A 775 25.06 10.16 -34.15
C SER A 775 25.32 8.92 -35.03
N PRO A 776 25.96 7.87 -34.45
CA PRO A 776 26.07 6.60 -35.18
C PRO A 776 24.72 6.04 -35.56
N GLN A 777 24.61 5.43 -36.73
CA GLN A 777 23.40 4.73 -37.15
C GLN A 777 23.21 3.48 -36.29
N ILE A 778 21.96 3.19 -35.98
CA ILE A 778 21.52 1.95 -35.33
C ILE A 778 20.52 1.23 -36.23
N SER A 779 20.42 -0.09 -36.04
CA SER A 779 19.32 -0.85 -36.59
C SER A 779 18.15 -0.80 -35.59
N PHE A 780 17.00 -0.31 -36.04
CA PHE A 780 15.77 -0.25 -35.24
C PHE A 780 14.62 -0.79 -36.07
N ALA A 781 14.05 -1.89 -35.65
CA ALA A 781 13.05 -2.65 -36.42
C ALA A 781 13.48 -2.92 -37.88
N GLY A 782 14.76 -3.24 -38.10
CA GLY A 782 15.32 -3.48 -39.44
C GLY A 782 15.61 -2.22 -40.27
N MET A 783 15.26 -1.04 -39.80
CA MET A 783 15.59 0.24 -40.45
C MET A 783 16.91 0.82 -39.91
N SER A 784 17.72 1.41 -40.83
CA SER A 784 18.92 2.12 -40.44
C SER A 784 18.59 3.59 -40.13
N ILE A 785 18.66 3.97 -38.87
CA ILE A 785 18.30 5.32 -38.40
C ILE A 785 19.36 5.91 -37.48
N HIS A 786 19.41 7.22 -37.39
CA HIS A 786 20.18 7.94 -36.38
C HIS A 786 19.29 8.17 -35.17
N PRO A 787 19.63 7.66 -33.96
CA PRO A 787 18.79 7.88 -32.77
C PRO A 787 18.77 9.35 -32.36
N VAL A 788 17.70 9.77 -31.72
CA VAL A 788 17.58 11.10 -31.13
C VAL A 788 18.39 11.17 -29.85
N ASN A 789 19.45 11.96 -29.77
CA ASN A 789 20.23 12.10 -28.54
C ASN A 789 19.54 13.05 -27.58
N ARG A 790 19.33 12.60 -26.33
CA ARG A 790 18.75 13.41 -25.25
C ARG A 790 19.54 13.24 -23.95
N SER A 791 19.87 14.35 -23.31
CA SER A 791 20.29 14.36 -21.93
C SER A 791 19.04 14.15 -21.05
N PHE A 792 19.24 13.64 -19.85
CA PHE A 792 18.16 13.35 -18.93
C PHE A 792 18.49 13.77 -17.49
N ALA A 793 17.43 14.01 -16.72
CA ALA A 793 17.51 14.13 -15.27
C ALA A 793 16.93 12.86 -14.65
N TYR A 794 17.66 12.23 -13.75
CA TYR A 794 17.13 11.12 -12.97
C TYR A 794 16.38 11.66 -11.76
N ARG A 795 15.16 11.23 -11.60
CA ARG A 795 14.31 11.55 -10.46
C ARG A 795 14.16 10.29 -9.60
N LYS A 796 14.87 10.27 -8.49
CA LYS A 796 14.90 9.13 -7.55
C LYS A 796 13.54 8.91 -6.89
N ASP A 797 12.83 9.99 -6.59
CA ASP A 797 11.51 10.02 -5.96
C ASP A 797 10.43 9.30 -6.80
N THR A 798 10.41 9.56 -8.09
CA THR A 798 9.43 8.97 -9.02
C THR A 798 9.98 7.80 -9.82
N LYS A 799 11.25 7.42 -9.64
CA LYS A 799 11.95 6.40 -10.44
C LYS A 799 11.83 6.66 -11.95
N SER A 800 11.91 7.92 -12.34
CA SER A 800 11.74 8.33 -13.73
C SER A 800 12.99 9.01 -14.28
N LEU A 801 13.13 8.92 -15.61
CA LEU A 801 14.09 9.69 -16.38
C LEU A 801 13.33 10.80 -17.08
N GLN A 802 13.52 12.02 -16.65
CA GLN A 802 12.95 13.19 -17.31
C GLN A 802 13.86 13.62 -18.47
N MET A 803 13.33 13.62 -19.68
CA MET A 803 14.06 14.12 -20.83
C MET A 803 14.36 15.60 -20.65
N SER A 804 15.64 15.96 -20.70
CA SER A 804 16.11 17.34 -20.51
C SER A 804 16.49 17.99 -21.83
N GLY A 805 16.21 19.29 -21.95
CA GLY A 805 16.50 20.12 -23.09
C GLY A 805 15.70 21.40 -23.02
N LYS A 806 16.02 22.39 -23.87
CA LYS A 806 15.21 23.61 -24.02
C LYS A 806 13.77 23.17 -24.35
N ASN A 807 12.81 23.37 -23.45
CA ASN A 807 11.42 23.01 -23.54
C ASN A 807 11.05 21.52 -23.31
N SER A 808 11.97 20.69 -22.78
CA SER A 808 11.71 19.27 -22.45
C SER A 808 11.03 18.46 -23.57
N ARG A 809 11.47 18.63 -24.83
CA ARG A 809 10.87 17.96 -25.99
C ARG A 809 11.69 16.78 -26.47
N LEU A 810 10.98 15.76 -26.97
CA LEU A 810 11.62 14.59 -27.57
C LEU A 810 12.22 14.88 -28.94
N GLY A 811 11.55 15.69 -29.78
CA GLY A 811 11.96 15.97 -31.14
C GLY A 811 11.86 17.41 -31.57
N SER A 812 12.05 17.62 -32.87
CA SER A 812 11.84 18.92 -33.54
C SER A 812 10.35 19.17 -33.76
N LYS A 813 9.93 20.43 -33.72
CA LYS A 813 8.55 20.84 -34.01
C LYS A 813 8.12 20.43 -35.43
N ASP A 814 9.08 20.37 -36.36
CA ASP A 814 8.81 20.01 -37.75
C ASP A 814 8.31 18.57 -37.94
N LEU A 815 8.50 17.69 -36.95
CA LEU A 815 7.99 16.32 -37.00
C LEU A 815 6.46 16.29 -36.98
N ALA A 816 5.79 17.30 -36.44
CA ALA A 816 4.34 17.46 -36.52
C ALA A 816 3.81 17.57 -37.97
N LYS A 817 4.66 17.82 -38.95
CA LYS A 817 4.35 17.78 -40.37
C LYS A 817 4.32 16.35 -40.95
N GLY A 818 4.66 15.32 -40.17
CA GLY A 818 4.63 13.92 -40.60
C GLY A 818 3.30 13.54 -41.23
N GLY A 819 3.31 12.74 -42.29
CA GLY A 819 2.14 12.36 -43.07
C GLY A 819 1.65 13.41 -44.08
N LEU A 820 2.04 14.68 -43.92
CA LEU A 820 1.63 15.76 -44.85
C LEU A 820 2.55 15.85 -46.07
N LYS A 821 1.95 16.22 -47.21
CA LYS A 821 2.70 16.59 -48.40
C LYS A 821 3.18 18.04 -48.31
N LYS A 822 4.23 18.36 -49.05
CA LYS A 822 4.80 19.72 -49.10
C LYS A 822 3.80 20.80 -49.52
N ASP A 823 2.95 20.50 -50.49
CA ASP A 823 1.92 21.41 -50.94
C ASP A 823 0.79 21.60 -49.92
N GLU A 824 0.50 20.60 -49.11
CA GLU A 824 -0.46 20.68 -47.98
C GLU A 824 0.09 21.58 -46.89
N VAL A 825 1.35 21.40 -46.50
CA VAL A 825 2.03 22.26 -45.53
C VAL A 825 2.06 23.69 -46.00
N ALA A 826 2.43 23.93 -47.31
CA ALA A 826 2.44 25.27 -47.87
C ALA A 826 1.05 25.95 -47.84
N LYS A 827 -0.02 25.19 -48.05
CA LYS A 827 -1.40 25.71 -47.95
C LYS A 827 -1.78 26.04 -46.52
N MET A 828 -1.34 25.24 -45.52
CA MET A 828 -1.57 25.48 -44.11
C MET A 828 -0.83 26.74 -43.61
N GLU A 829 0.40 26.95 -44.07
CA GLU A 829 1.25 28.08 -43.69
C GLU A 829 0.90 29.35 -44.47
N ALA A 830 0.11 29.24 -45.54
CA ALA A 830 -0.32 30.40 -46.34
C ALA A 830 -1.15 31.40 -45.51
N GLY A 831 -0.79 32.67 -45.56
CA GLY A 831 -1.40 33.73 -44.76
C GLY A 831 -0.76 34.00 -43.42
N HIS A 832 0.25 33.19 -43.03
CA HIS A 832 1.02 33.36 -41.80
C HIS A 832 2.51 33.72 -42.09
N GLU A 833 2.78 34.43 -43.16
CA GLU A 833 4.13 34.74 -43.70
C GLU A 833 5.00 35.55 -42.73
N SER A 834 4.41 36.18 -41.71
CA SER A 834 5.14 36.89 -40.66
C SER A 834 5.67 35.99 -39.52
N GLU A 835 5.24 34.74 -39.43
CA GLU A 835 5.64 33.80 -38.38
C GLU A 835 6.91 33.06 -38.82
N LYS A 836 7.97 33.17 -38.02
CA LYS A 836 9.25 32.47 -38.25
C LYS A 836 9.23 30.98 -37.92
N SER A 837 8.30 30.52 -37.11
CA SER A 837 8.11 29.10 -36.76
C SER A 837 6.70 28.87 -36.20
N PHE A 838 6.12 27.73 -36.53
CA PHE A 838 4.79 27.33 -36.06
C PHE A 838 4.88 26.40 -34.86
N SER A 839 3.82 26.40 -34.01
CA SER A 839 3.67 25.38 -32.96
C SER A 839 3.34 24.02 -33.57
N GLU A 840 3.59 22.93 -32.86
CA GLU A 840 3.22 21.57 -33.31
C GLU A 840 1.71 21.46 -33.52
N SER A 841 0.93 22.00 -32.58
CA SER A 841 -0.53 22.04 -32.63
C SER A 841 -1.09 22.81 -33.83
N PHE A 842 -0.32 23.73 -34.41
CA PHE A 842 -0.74 24.46 -35.60
C PHE A 842 -1.18 23.53 -36.73
N TYR A 843 -0.43 22.44 -36.98
CA TYR A 843 -0.71 21.49 -38.05
C TYR A 843 -1.90 20.55 -37.74
N PHE A 844 -2.43 20.58 -36.58
CA PHE A 844 -3.62 19.81 -36.17
C PHE A 844 -4.86 20.68 -35.94
N LYS A 845 -4.69 22.01 -35.78
CA LYS A 845 -5.80 22.99 -35.59
C LYS A 845 -6.32 23.61 -36.89
N THR A 846 -5.55 23.57 -37.94
CA THR A 846 -6.00 24.05 -39.26
C THR A 846 -7.07 23.12 -39.82
N GLY A 847 -8.21 23.61 -40.29
CA GLY A 847 -9.39 22.85 -40.74
C GLY A 847 -9.17 21.94 -41.97
N TYR A 848 -7.96 21.53 -42.27
CA TYR A 848 -7.58 20.53 -43.25
C TYR A 848 -7.90 19.14 -42.71
N LYS A 849 -8.28 18.18 -43.59
CA LYS A 849 -8.44 16.75 -43.21
C LYS A 849 -7.09 16.17 -42.81
N ARG A 850 -6.69 16.38 -41.52
CA ARG A 850 -5.47 15.88 -40.95
C ARG A 850 -5.74 14.51 -40.32
N ARG A 851 -4.93 13.50 -40.66
CA ARG A 851 -4.95 12.24 -39.90
C ARG A 851 -4.23 12.40 -38.57
N PRO A 852 -4.60 11.63 -37.56
CA PRO A 852 -3.81 11.51 -36.35
C PRO A 852 -2.40 11.00 -36.68
N LEU A 853 -1.43 11.47 -35.89
CA LEU A 853 -0.02 11.14 -36.09
C LEU A 853 0.57 10.52 -34.85
N LEU A 854 1.14 9.33 -34.99
CA LEU A 854 1.98 8.72 -33.96
C LEU A 854 3.44 8.93 -34.35
N VAL A 855 4.23 9.61 -33.51
CA VAL A 855 5.67 9.73 -33.69
C VAL A 855 6.38 8.83 -32.68
N VAL A 856 7.21 7.94 -33.18
CA VAL A 856 8.07 7.05 -32.39
C VAL A 856 9.48 7.61 -32.36
N TYR A 857 10.00 7.86 -31.16
CA TYR A 857 11.34 8.39 -30.95
C TYR A 857 12.27 7.31 -30.38
N PRO A 858 13.19 6.74 -31.17
CA PRO A 858 14.30 5.98 -30.66
C PRO A 858 15.32 6.94 -30.04
N VAL A 859 15.35 7.02 -28.72
CA VAL A 859 16.16 7.98 -27.97
C VAL A 859 17.40 7.30 -27.44
N LYS A 860 18.54 7.85 -27.76
CA LYS A 860 19.80 7.52 -27.08
C LYS A 860 19.98 8.46 -25.90
N LEU A 861 20.06 7.90 -24.70
CA LEU A 861 20.32 8.68 -23.51
C LEU A 861 21.80 9.08 -23.49
N ASP A 862 22.04 10.38 -23.47
CA ASP A 862 23.38 10.96 -23.37
C ASP A 862 23.57 11.53 -21.98
N TYR A 863 24.59 11.05 -21.28
CA TYR A 863 25.00 11.59 -20.02
C TYR A 863 26.38 12.23 -20.12
N THR A 864 26.39 13.53 -19.97
CA THR A 864 27.61 14.31 -19.75
C THR A 864 27.49 15.04 -18.41
N ARG A 865 28.42 14.77 -17.49
CA ARG A 865 28.41 15.39 -16.15
C ARG A 865 28.44 16.91 -16.29
N LYS A 866 27.53 17.58 -15.56
CA LYS A 866 27.46 19.04 -15.52
C LYS A 866 28.33 19.60 -14.39
N ALA A 867 28.87 20.80 -14.59
CA ALA A 867 29.59 21.50 -13.50
C ALA A 867 28.66 21.78 -12.31
N GLY A 868 29.03 21.35 -11.11
CA GLY A 868 28.23 21.50 -9.89
C GLY A 868 27.25 20.37 -9.63
N GLU A 869 27.23 19.32 -10.45
CA GLU A 869 26.40 18.14 -10.22
C GLU A 869 26.97 17.28 -9.06
N ASP A 870 26.09 16.86 -8.16
CA ASP A 870 26.44 16.00 -7.02
C ASP A 870 27.06 14.67 -7.51
N ASP A 871 28.10 14.21 -6.82
CA ASP A 871 28.87 13.02 -7.21
C ASP A 871 28.04 11.73 -7.20
N GLU A 872 27.08 11.58 -6.27
CA GLU A 872 26.23 10.41 -6.19
C GLU A 872 25.21 10.38 -7.32
N GLN A 873 24.58 11.52 -7.61
CA GLN A 873 23.66 11.65 -8.75
C GLN A 873 24.38 11.42 -10.09
N ALA A 874 25.59 11.96 -10.23
CA ALA A 874 26.40 11.78 -11.44
C ALA A 874 26.71 10.29 -11.69
N LYS A 875 27.18 9.58 -10.66
CA LYS A 875 27.44 8.12 -10.74
C LYS A 875 26.19 7.31 -11.07
N THR A 876 25.06 7.68 -10.46
CA THR A 876 23.78 6.98 -10.71
C THR A 876 23.33 7.16 -12.16
N LYS A 877 23.37 8.36 -12.69
CA LYS A 877 23.01 8.62 -14.11
C LYS A 877 23.95 7.91 -15.07
N GLU A 878 25.25 7.91 -14.78
CA GLU A 878 26.23 7.20 -15.59
C GLU A 878 25.97 5.68 -15.58
N ALA A 879 25.64 5.12 -14.43
CA ALA A 879 25.29 3.71 -14.29
C ALA A 879 24.02 3.38 -15.09
N ILE A 880 22.98 4.21 -15.00
CA ILE A 880 21.74 4.03 -15.77
C ILE A 880 22.05 4.10 -17.28
N ALA A 881 22.77 5.12 -17.73
CA ALA A 881 23.09 5.27 -19.16
C ALA A 881 23.94 4.11 -19.71
N LYS A 882 24.80 3.51 -18.88
CA LYS A 882 25.61 2.33 -19.25
C LYS A 882 24.81 1.02 -19.22
N ALA A 883 23.80 0.92 -18.39
CA ALA A 883 22.96 -0.28 -18.28
C ALA A 883 21.98 -0.43 -19.46
N ILE A 884 21.72 0.66 -20.20
CA ILE A 884 20.80 0.68 -21.33
C ILE A 884 21.62 0.58 -22.62
N ASP A 885 21.63 -0.60 -23.24
CA ASP A 885 22.35 -0.92 -24.47
C ASP A 885 21.49 -0.84 -25.75
N PHE A 886 20.24 -0.36 -25.61
CA PHE A 886 19.24 -0.17 -26.67
C PHE A 886 18.66 1.24 -26.62
N PRO A 887 18.03 1.73 -27.71
CA PRO A 887 17.37 3.03 -27.67
C PRO A 887 16.12 3.00 -26.80
N VAL A 888 15.99 3.97 -25.91
CA VAL A 888 14.77 4.19 -25.14
C VAL A 888 13.70 4.74 -26.06
N VAL A 889 12.49 4.20 -25.98
CA VAL A 889 11.38 4.64 -26.80
C VAL A 889 10.61 5.77 -26.13
N GLY A 890 10.47 6.90 -26.82
CA GLY A 890 9.51 7.94 -26.51
C GLY A 890 8.43 8.03 -27.57
N LEU A 891 7.24 8.50 -27.20
CA LEU A 891 6.11 8.65 -28.08
C LEU A 891 5.58 10.09 -28.10
N SER A 892 5.04 10.51 -29.25
CA SER A 892 4.22 11.71 -29.36
C SER A 892 2.98 11.39 -30.19
N VAL A 893 1.84 11.91 -29.76
CA VAL A 893 0.55 11.72 -30.44
C VAL A 893 0.00 13.09 -30.83
N GLY A 894 -0.19 13.30 -32.11
CA GLY A 894 -0.87 14.47 -32.66
C GLY A 894 -2.32 14.13 -32.99
N VAL A 895 -3.24 14.81 -32.33
CA VAL A 895 -4.67 14.62 -32.47
C VAL A 895 -5.27 15.69 -33.38
N PRO A 896 -5.96 15.33 -34.46
CA PRO A 896 -6.61 16.29 -35.33
C PRO A 896 -7.70 17.09 -34.61
N LEU A 897 -8.13 18.20 -35.23
CA LEU A 897 -9.27 18.97 -34.73
C LEU A 897 -10.56 18.14 -34.87
N ILE A 898 -11.20 17.86 -33.77
CA ILE A 898 -12.45 17.13 -33.68
C ILE A 898 -13.56 18.14 -33.44
N ASN A 899 -14.63 18.10 -34.24
CA ASN A 899 -15.74 19.04 -34.11
C ASN A 899 -16.57 18.73 -32.87
N GLY A 900 -16.33 19.44 -31.82
CA GLY A 900 -17.36 19.95 -30.88
C GLY A 900 -17.75 19.10 -29.70
N LYS A 901 -17.36 17.81 -29.47
CA LYS A 901 -17.90 17.04 -28.37
C LYS A 901 -16.95 16.07 -27.63
N GLU A 902 -15.80 15.77 -28.13
CA GLU A 902 -14.95 14.76 -27.49
C GLU A 902 -13.91 15.41 -26.57
N ARG A 903 -14.35 15.69 -25.37
CA ARG A 903 -13.51 16.13 -24.25
C ARG A 903 -13.38 14.95 -23.31
N VAL A 904 -12.19 14.43 -23.12
CA VAL A 904 -11.94 13.49 -22.02
C VAL A 904 -12.09 14.25 -20.72
N ARG A 905 -13.09 13.89 -19.93
CA ARG A 905 -13.35 14.48 -18.63
C ARG A 905 -12.70 13.60 -17.58
N ILE A 906 -11.67 14.13 -16.93
CA ILE A 906 -11.13 13.48 -15.74
C ILE A 906 -11.74 14.14 -14.53
N LYS A 907 -12.40 13.34 -13.70
CA LYS A 907 -13.03 13.79 -12.47
C LYS A 907 -12.04 13.63 -11.31
N TYR A 908 -11.90 14.69 -10.54
CA TYR A 908 -11.13 14.69 -9.31
C TYR A 908 -12.04 15.09 -8.14
N LYS A 909 -11.80 14.49 -6.99
CA LYS A 909 -12.22 15.07 -5.71
C LYS A 909 -11.07 15.92 -5.21
N ILE A 910 -11.30 17.22 -5.07
CA ILE A 910 -10.28 18.15 -4.57
C ILE A 910 -10.75 18.78 -3.27
N ASN A 911 -9.80 19.00 -2.35
CA ASN A 911 -10.11 19.74 -1.14
C ASN A 911 -10.10 21.26 -1.41
N LYS A 912 -10.53 22.04 -0.41
CA LYS A 912 -10.63 23.50 -0.50
C LYS A 912 -9.30 24.16 -0.91
N GLN A 913 -8.17 23.67 -0.40
CA GLN A 913 -6.85 24.21 -0.72
C GLN A 913 -6.49 24.01 -2.19
N LYS A 914 -6.72 22.82 -2.74
CA LYS A 914 -6.47 22.57 -4.16
C LYS A 914 -7.38 23.38 -5.06
N TRP A 915 -8.61 23.63 -4.64
CA TRP A 915 -9.52 24.53 -5.32
C TRP A 915 -8.95 25.96 -5.37
N LEU A 916 -8.44 26.49 -4.24
CA LEU A 916 -7.84 27.82 -4.17
C LEU A 916 -6.56 27.94 -5.03
N GLU A 917 -5.74 26.88 -5.08
CA GLU A 917 -4.57 26.82 -5.97
C GLU A 917 -4.95 26.93 -7.46
N ILE A 918 -6.06 26.31 -7.86
CA ILE A 918 -6.51 26.25 -9.26
C ILE A 918 -7.28 27.50 -9.67
N PHE A 919 -8.16 28.01 -8.81
CA PHE A 919 -9.14 29.03 -9.16
C PHE A 919 -8.88 30.41 -8.54
N GLY A 920 -7.92 30.52 -7.60
CA GLY A 920 -7.66 31.75 -6.86
C GLY A 920 -8.68 32.05 -5.75
N ALA A 921 -8.58 33.23 -5.15
CA ALA A 921 -9.37 33.60 -3.96
C ALA A 921 -10.84 34.05 -4.26
N ASP A 922 -11.32 33.91 -5.48
CA ASP A 922 -12.66 34.33 -5.84
C ASP A 922 -13.72 33.28 -5.50
N ASP A 923 -14.50 33.62 -4.52
CA ASP A 923 -15.76 33.04 -3.99
C ASP A 923 -15.68 31.78 -3.11
N PRO A 924 -15.52 31.98 -1.79
CA PRO A 924 -15.71 30.90 -0.82
C PRO A 924 -17.19 30.57 -0.51
N ASP A 925 -18.14 31.44 -0.87
CA ASP A 925 -19.51 31.32 -0.39
C ASP A 925 -20.45 30.45 -1.25
N ASP A 926 -19.99 29.96 -2.42
CA ASP A 926 -20.75 29.03 -3.26
C ASP A 926 -20.69 27.55 -2.79
N PHE A 927 -20.30 27.33 -1.54
CA PHE A 927 -20.15 25.97 -1.01
C PHE A 927 -21.46 25.35 -0.51
N ASP A 928 -22.55 26.08 -0.44
CA ASP A 928 -23.78 25.67 0.26
C ASP A 928 -24.98 25.29 -0.62
N GLU A 929 -24.91 25.35 -1.93
CA GLU A 929 -26.04 24.95 -2.78
C GLU A 929 -25.68 23.76 -3.68
N VAL A 930 -25.84 22.54 -3.19
CA VAL A 930 -26.07 21.35 -4.03
C VAL A 930 -27.50 20.87 -3.81
N ASP A 931 -28.27 21.04 -4.84
CA ASP A 931 -29.67 20.68 -5.00
C ASP A 931 -29.91 19.19 -4.60
N GLU A 932 -30.73 19.00 -3.56
CA GLU A 932 -31.25 17.71 -3.12
C GLU A 932 -32.38 17.26 -4.04
N THR A 933 -32.08 16.75 -5.23
CA THR A 933 -33.10 16.01 -5.99
C THR A 933 -32.48 14.94 -6.87
N ILE A 934 -32.12 13.79 -6.28
CA ILE A 934 -32.13 12.51 -6.99
C ILE A 934 -32.73 11.45 -6.06
N PRO A 935 -33.78 10.72 -6.48
CA PRO A 935 -34.48 9.75 -5.65
C PRO A 935 -33.58 8.56 -5.33
N GLU A 936 -33.74 8.06 -4.09
CA GLU A 936 -33.30 6.72 -3.70
C GLU A 936 -34.07 5.67 -4.51
N ASP A 937 -33.36 4.86 -5.27
CA ASP A 937 -33.79 3.51 -5.66
C ASP A 937 -32.62 2.52 -5.53
#